data_1089149fce76d0b01235f2762fe9bc09
#
_entry.id   1089149fce76d0b01235f2762fe9bc09
#
_cell.length_a   1.000
_cell.length_b   1.000
_cell.length_c   1.000
_cell.angle_alpha   90.00
_cell.angle_beta   90.00
_cell.angle_gamma   90.00
#
_symmetry.space_group_name_H-M   'P 1'
#
loop_
_entity.id
_entity.type
_entity.pdbx_description
1 polymer ?
#
loop_
_entity_poly.entity_id
_entity_poly.type
_entity_poly.pdbx_seq_one_letter_code
_entity_poly.pdbx_strand_id
1 'polypeptide(L)'
;MANRVQKDVRYLNKDFGAFREGLIEFAKTYYPNTYNDFNESSPGMMFIEMASYVGDVLSYYVDSQFKEMLLAYAEDRKTIYEMAQVYGYKPKVTRPSFTTADVFQTVPATGTGTSVKPNMDYALTVNENTQVTATNGTIFRTLEDVNFKFSSSFDPLTIEVFEVNSTNNVPSLYLLKKSVKLGSGTVTTETFDFGSAESYPRIKLSKPNIIEIISVTDSDSNKWYEVPYLAQDTTFINQENNATNDPDLAQYNDTVPYILKLKKTPRRFVTFINQDGTTELRFGSGISDSPDEEIVPNPSSVGSSLPGSPSKLDTYFDPANFLKTEAYGQAPANTTLTIKYAYGGGITDNVAANSINNISEISYTIDETSLNAATVLTTKESVAITNPQPATGGKSAESADEVKMNALAHFQAQGRVVTKEDYITRVYAMGNKYGAVAKGYIVPDEQLNIPNMQVETSPGSGIFVDERNIEQLRSKDFVTSKTKLDNPMALNLYTLGYDKDKKLTQLNTAVKQNLKTYLSQYRIVTDAINIKNAWIINIGIKFSFIARRGFNKNEITLRAIESIKEYFRVDKWQINQPIIVAELAQVISQVEGIGALVPPAEDNPHGLPLLITNKFNKADGYSGNIYDINYATKDGIIYPSLDPSIFELKYPNTDIEGRSVGDSVGVAY
;
A
#
# COMPACT_ATOMS: atom_id res chain seq x y z
N MET A 1 -42.04 53.12 -47.23
CA MET A 1 -41.17 52.36 -46.35
C MET A 1 -41.65 50.89 -46.36
N ALA A 2 -40.91 50.02 -47.04
CA ALA A 2 -41.26 48.60 -47.11
C ALA A 2 -41.01 47.96 -45.74
N ASN A 3 -42.07 47.39 -45.15
CA ASN A 3 -42.01 46.60 -43.96
C ASN A 3 -41.02 45.45 -44.18
N ARG A 4 -39.81 45.52 -43.61
CA ARG A 4 -38.91 44.36 -43.55
C ARG A 4 -39.54 43.36 -42.57
N VAL A 5 -40.18 42.37 -43.14
CA VAL A 5 -40.59 41.16 -42.40
C VAL A 5 -39.30 40.53 -41.86
N GLN A 6 -39.19 40.51 -40.54
CA GLN A 6 -38.07 39.84 -39.85
C GLN A 6 -38.25 38.34 -40.12
N LYS A 7 -37.35 37.78 -40.93
CA LYS A 7 -37.41 36.41 -41.38
C LYS A 7 -36.56 35.59 -40.43
N ASP A 8 -37.19 34.64 -39.76
CA ASP A 8 -36.57 33.76 -38.81
C ASP A 8 -35.81 32.64 -39.51
N VAL A 9 -34.49 32.56 -39.35
CA VAL A 9 -33.66 31.49 -39.91
C VAL A 9 -33.43 30.45 -38.79
N ARG A 10 -33.82 29.19 -39.04
CA ARG A 10 -33.60 28.09 -38.12
C ARG A 10 -32.16 27.61 -38.20
N TYR A 11 -31.39 27.77 -37.09
CA TYR A 11 -30.00 27.34 -36.96
C TYR A 11 -29.82 25.94 -36.31
N LEU A 12 -30.92 25.19 -36.15
CA LEU A 12 -30.91 23.89 -35.43
C LEU A 12 -30.89 22.67 -36.37
N ASN A 13 -30.55 22.88 -37.62
CA ASN A 13 -30.47 21.78 -38.61
C ASN A 13 -29.22 20.96 -38.37
N LYS A 14 -29.33 19.62 -38.34
CA LYS A 14 -28.22 18.70 -38.03
C LYS A 14 -28.02 17.58 -39.06
N ASP A 15 -28.99 17.28 -39.88
CA ASP A 15 -28.92 16.21 -40.87
C ASP A 15 -29.17 16.74 -42.28
N PHE A 16 -28.83 15.93 -43.28
CA PHE A 16 -28.98 16.28 -44.70
C PHE A 16 -30.37 16.76 -45.04
N GLY A 17 -31.43 16.05 -44.55
CA GLY A 17 -32.82 16.43 -44.83
C GLY A 17 -33.19 17.79 -44.29
N ALA A 18 -32.81 18.07 -43.04
CA ALA A 18 -33.06 19.35 -42.37
C ALA A 18 -32.27 20.50 -43.00
N PHE A 19 -31.02 20.28 -43.42
CA PHE A 19 -30.24 21.25 -44.18
C PHE A 19 -30.87 21.53 -45.54
N ARG A 20 -31.32 20.51 -46.28
CA ARG A 20 -31.97 20.63 -47.58
C ARG A 20 -33.27 21.44 -47.46
N GLU A 21 -34.16 21.08 -46.51
CA GLU A 21 -35.38 21.86 -46.25
C GLU A 21 -35.08 23.30 -45.86
N GLY A 22 -34.14 23.51 -44.94
CA GLY A 22 -33.73 24.85 -44.49
C GLY A 22 -33.20 25.72 -45.66
N LEU A 23 -32.39 25.16 -46.56
CA LEU A 23 -31.88 25.87 -47.73
C LEU A 23 -32.97 26.16 -48.76
N ILE A 24 -33.93 25.26 -48.98
CA ILE A 24 -35.10 25.47 -49.83
C ILE A 24 -35.97 26.62 -49.25
N GLU A 25 -36.25 26.57 -47.92
CA GLU A 25 -37.01 27.61 -47.26
C GLU A 25 -36.28 28.96 -47.29
N PHE A 26 -34.99 28.96 -47.09
CA PHE A 26 -34.13 30.13 -47.24
C PHE A 26 -34.21 30.71 -48.68
N ALA A 27 -34.05 29.87 -49.70
CA ALA A 27 -34.12 30.30 -51.09
C ALA A 27 -35.51 30.87 -51.45
N LYS A 28 -36.60 30.21 -51.04
CA LYS A 28 -37.98 30.71 -51.22
C LYS A 28 -38.22 32.06 -50.52
N THR A 29 -37.58 32.24 -49.36
CA THR A 29 -37.79 33.39 -48.51
C THR A 29 -37.00 34.61 -48.96
N TYR A 30 -35.75 34.45 -49.35
CA TYR A 30 -34.84 35.56 -49.69
C TYR A 30 -34.69 35.83 -51.19
N TYR A 31 -34.94 34.79 -52.01
CA TYR A 31 -34.76 34.87 -53.46
C TYR A 31 -36.04 34.47 -54.27
N PRO A 32 -37.25 34.87 -53.84
CA PRO A 32 -38.50 34.38 -54.46
C PRO A 32 -38.69 34.73 -55.94
N ASN A 33 -38.02 35.79 -56.38
CA ASN A 33 -38.13 36.25 -57.81
C ASN A 33 -36.92 35.82 -58.67
N THR A 34 -35.88 35.21 -58.04
CA THR A 34 -34.63 34.89 -58.70
C THR A 34 -34.51 33.38 -58.99
N TYR A 35 -35.03 32.56 -57.98
CA TYR A 35 -34.95 31.12 -58.06
C TYR A 35 -36.27 30.48 -57.59
N ASN A 36 -36.99 29.84 -58.55
CA ASN A 36 -38.28 29.17 -58.23
C ASN A 36 -38.36 27.72 -58.71
N ASP A 37 -37.26 27.17 -59.28
CA ASP A 37 -37.21 25.80 -59.73
C ASP A 37 -36.60 24.85 -58.68
N PHE A 38 -37.45 24.27 -57.89
CA PHE A 38 -37.10 23.30 -56.83
C PHE A 38 -37.33 21.83 -57.27
N ASN A 39 -37.30 21.59 -58.62
CA ASN A 39 -37.37 20.25 -59.16
C ASN A 39 -36.04 19.51 -58.89
N GLU A 40 -36.11 18.25 -58.52
CA GLU A 40 -34.91 17.42 -58.22
C GLU A 40 -33.97 17.28 -59.43
N SER A 41 -34.45 17.46 -60.64
CA SER A 41 -33.65 17.42 -61.86
C SER A 41 -33.00 18.78 -62.21
N SER A 42 -33.24 19.84 -61.45
CA SER A 42 -32.70 21.16 -61.77
C SER A 42 -31.26 21.34 -61.26
N PRO A 43 -30.39 22.04 -62.05
CA PRO A 43 -29.02 22.32 -61.58
C PRO A 43 -28.96 23.09 -60.29
N GLY A 44 -29.92 23.97 -60.00
CA GLY A 44 -29.96 24.73 -58.75
C GLY A 44 -30.28 23.85 -57.58
N MET A 45 -31.15 22.85 -57.77
CA MET A 45 -31.45 21.89 -56.72
C MET A 45 -30.22 21.00 -56.40
N MET A 46 -29.43 20.62 -57.42
CA MET A 46 -28.17 19.91 -57.26
C MET A 46 -27.19 20.70 -56.37
N PHE A 47 -27.10 22.05 -56.54
CA PHE A 47 -26.26 22.88 -55.64
C PHE A 47 -26.78 22.97 -54.24
N ILE A 48 -28.11 23.01 -54.04
CA ILE A 48 -28.73 22.97 -52.69
C ILE A 48 -28.42 21.63 -52.01
N GLU A 49 -28.52 20.53 -52.73
CA GLU A 49 -28.19 19.19 -52.18
C GLU A 49 -26.71 19.03 -51.91
N MET A 50 -25.82 19.53 -52.79
CA MET A 50 -24.39 19.58 -52.48
C MET A 50 -24.07 20.41 -51.23
N ALA A 51 -24.68 21.59 -51.12
CA ALA A 51 -24.51 22.43 -49.92
C ALA A 51 -25.06 21.75 -48.65
N SER A 52 -26.19 21.05 -48.76
CA SER A 52 -26.79 20.28 -47.66
C SER A 52 -25.89 19.12 -47.24
N TYR A 53 -25.29 18.41 -48.23
CA TYR A 53 -24.33 17.35 -47.95
C TYR A 53 -23.08 17.86 -47.23
N VAL A 54 -22.52 18.99 -47.69
CA VAL A 54 -21.39 19.64 -46.98
C VAL A 54 -21.77 20.06 -45.57
N GLY A 55 -22.99 20.60 -45.39
CA GLY A 55 -23.52 20.98 -44.09
C GLY A 55 -23.64 19.79 -43.14
N ASP A 56 -24.16 18.67 -43.63
CA ASP A 56 -24.31 17.42 -42.85
C ASP A 56 -22.94 16.87 -42.45
N VAL A 57 -21.99 16.77 -43.38
CA VAL A 57 -20.62 16.32 -43.11
C VAL A 57 -19.93 17.22 -42.06
N LEU A 58 -20.06 18.55 -42.20
CA LEU A 58 -19.49 19.50 -41.22
C LEU A 58 -20.16 19.35 -39.86
N SER A 59 -21.48 19.18 -39.81
CA SER A 59 -22.23 18.95 -38.56
C SER A 59 -21.75 17.68 -37.86
N TYR A 60 -21.57 16.59 -38.63
CA TYR A 60 -21.03 15.34 -38.14
C TYR A 60 -19.62 15.52 -37.52
N TYR A 61 -18.73 16.21 -38.25
CA TYR A 61 -17.38 16.47 -37.72
C TYR A 61 -17.40 17.33 -36.46
N VAL A 62 -18.23 18.34 -36.39
CA VAL A 62 -18.36 19.18 -35.18
C VAL A 62 -18.90 18.36 -34.01
N ASP A 63 -19.95 17.58 -34.21
CA ASP A 63 -20.52 16.73 -33.17
C ASP A 63 -19.52 15.65 -32.74
N SER A 64 -18.76 15.06 -33.66
CA SER A 64 -17.70 14.10 -33.36
C SER A 64 -16.58 14.75 -32.53
N GLN A 65 -16.09 15.91 -32.95
CA GLN A 65 -15.06 16.62 -32.21
C GLN A 65 -15.56 17.04 -30.81
N PHE A 66 -16.83 17.45 -30.70
CA PHE A 66 -17.40 17.77 -29.39
C PHE A 66 -17.51 16.55 -28.47
N LYS A 67 -17.87 15.39 -28.99
CA LYS A 67 -17.89 14.14 -28.24
C LYS A 67 -16.48 13.75 -27.78
N GLU A 68 -15.48 13.92 -28.66
CA GLU A 68 -14.08 13.64 -28.31
C GLU A 68 -13.53 14.55 -27.19
N MET A 69 -14.12 15.73 -26.95
CA MET A 69 -13.73 16.61 -25.86
C MET A 69 -14.18 16.09 -24.47
N LEU A 70 -15.08 15.12 -24.42
CA LEU A 70 -15.63 14.58 -23.18
C LEU A 70 -15.16 13.14 -22.99
N LEU A 71 -14.35 12.86 -21.96
CA LEU A 71 -13.77 11.55 -21.70
C LEU A 71 -14.82 10.41 -21.73
N ALA A 72 -16.04 10.67 -21.25
CA ALA A 72 -17.12 9.68 -21.25
C ALA A 72 -17.55 9.22 -22.64
N TYR A 73 -17.46 10.11 -23.62
CA TYR A 73 -17.95 9.90 -25.00
C TYR A 73 -16.84 9.78 -26.04
N ALA A 74 -15.58 10.08 -25.66
CA ALA A 74 -14.44 9.98 -26.57
C ALA A 74 -14.27 8.53 -27.07
N GLU A 75 -14.02 8.35 -28.35
CA GLU A 75 -13.84 7.05 -29.01
C GLU A 75 -12.39 6.87 -29.50
N ASP A 76 -11.71 7.98 -29.84
CA ASP A 76 -10.31 7.91 -30.27
C ASP A 76 -9.38 7.58 -29.11
N ARG A 77 -8.61 6.49 -29.28
CA ARG A 77 -7.67 6.00 -28.26
C ARG A 77 -6.62 7.05 -27.88
N LYS A 78 -6.18 7.86 -28.84
CA LYS A 78 -5.21 8.93 -28.57
C LYS A 78 -5.80 9.96 -27.61
N THR A 79 -6.99 10.44 -27.92
CA THR A 79 -7.70 11.42 -27.11
C THR A 79 -7.97 10.90 -25.70
N ILE A 80 -8.41 9.63 -25.59
CA ILE A 80 -8.66 8.98 -24.29
C ILE A 80 -7.38 8.92 -23.43
N TYR A 81 -6.22 8.54 -24.03
CA TYR A 81 -4.94 8.48 -23.32
C TYR A 81 -4.46 9.85 -22.88
N GLU A 82 -4.55 10.86 -23.75
CA GLU A 82 -4.17 12.24 -23.42
C GLU A 82 -5.06 12.81 -22.31
N MET A 83 -6.37 12.64 -22.41
CA MET A 83 -7.32 13.11 -21.38
C MET A 83 -7.15 12.37 -20.05
N ALA A 84 -6.92 11.05 -20.06
CA ALA A 84 -6.67 10.30 -18.85
C ALA A 84 -5.46 10.86 -18.09
N GLN A 85 -4.39 11.23 -18.81
CA GLN A 85 -3.20 11.81 -18.22
C GLN A 85 -3.42 13.25 -17.71
N VAL A 86 -4.29 14.03 -18.37
CA VAL A 86 -4.75 15.34 -17.84
C VAL A 86 -5.49 15.17 -16.52
N TYR A 87 -6.29 14.10 -16.35
CA TYR A 87 -6.91 13.73 -15.07
C TYR A 87 -5.93 13.11 -14.06
N GLY A 88 -4.64 13.03 -14.37
CA GLY A 88 -3.59 12.48 -13.50
C GLY A 88 -3.47 10.97 -13.55
N TYR A 89 -4.27 10.27 -14.37
CA TYR A 89 -4.20 8.83 -14.52
C TYR A 89 -3.21 8.43 -15.62
N LYS A 90 -2.23 7.58 -15.30
CA LYS A 90 -1.32 7.01 -16.29
C LYS A 90 -1.90 5.67 -16.80
N PRO A 91 -2.35 5.59 -18.07
CA PRO A 91 -2.85 4.35 -18.64
C PRO A 91 -1.80 3.23 -18.60
N LYS A 92 -2.20 2.02 -18.28
CA LYS A 92 -1.30 0.88 -18.22
C LYS A 92 -1.24 0.20 -19.59
N VAL A 93 -0.10 0.31 -20.24
CA VAL A 93 0.13 -0.32 -21.55
C VAL A 93 0.37 -1.82 -21.45
N THR A 94 0.71 -2.30 -20.27
CA THR A 94 0.91 -3.72 -19.96
C THR A 94 0.77 -3.91 -18.45
N ARG A 95 0.49 -5.14 -18.03
CA ARG A 95 0.55 -5.53 -16.62
C ARG A 95 1.51 -6.72 -16.49
N PRO A 96 2.55 -6.60 -15.65
CA PRO A 96 3.45 -7.70 -15.39
C PRO A 96 2.75 -8.81 -14.61
N SER A 97 3.22 -10.03 -14.77
CA SER A 97 2.85 -11.15 -13.94
C SER A 97 3.69 -11.17 -12.66
N PHE A 98 3.10 -11.58 -11.56
CA PHE A 98 3.76 -11.63 -10.25
C PHE A 98 3.70 -13.03 -9.66
N THR A 99 4.77 -13.40 -8.95
CA THR A 99 4.83 -14.62 -8.14
C THR A 99 5.74 -14.40 -6.95
N THR A 100 5.64 -15.28 -5.95
CA THR A 100 6.64 -15.38 -4.89
C THR A 100 7.58 -16.54 -5.20
N ALA A 101 8.87 -16.28 -5.20
CA ALA A 101 9.89 -17.29 -5.38
C ALA A 101 10.69 -17.50 -4.10
N ASP A 102 11.17 -18.72 -3.91
CA ASP A 102 12.10 -19.08 -2.86
C ASP A 102 13.52 -19.00 -3.42
N VAL A 103 14.37 -18.24 -2.76
CA VAL A 103 15.79 -18.08 -3.08
C VAL A 103 16.60 -18.84 -2.04
N PHE A 104 17.54 -19.63 -2.51
CA PHE A 104 18.40 -20.50 -1.71
C PHE A 104 19.86 -20.09 -1.84
N GLN A 105 20.60 -20.27 -0.76
CA GLN A 105 22.04 -20.08 -0.73
C GLN A 105 22.66 -21.06 0.26
N THR A 106 23.81 -21.64 -0.04
CA THR A 106 24.58 -22.41 0.94
C THR A 106 25.65 -21.54 1.58
N VAL A 107 25.88 -21.72 2.88
CA VAL A 107 26.93 -21.06 3.63
C VAL A 107 27.74 -22.09 4.43
N PRO A 108 29.07 -21.91 4.61
CA PRO A 108 29.89 -22.80 5.42
C PRO A 108 29.51 -22.74 6.88
N ALA A 109 29.76 -23.83 7.58
CA ALA A 109 29.60 -23.89 9.03
C ALA A 109 30.80 -23.18 9.74
N THR A 110 30.53 -22.60 10.91
CA THR A 110 31.55 -22.04 11.82
C THR A 110 31.33 -22.54 13.22
N GLY A 111 32.40 -22.66 14.01
CA GLY A 111 32.36 -23.20 15.37
C GLY A 111 32.87 -24.62 15.48
N THR A 112 32.87 -25.19 16.67
CA THR A 112 33.38 -26.54 16.96
C THR A 112 32.43 -27.31 17.89
N GLY A 113 32.33 -28.63 17.69
CA GLY A 113 31.53 -29.50 18.54
C GLY A 113 30.03 -29.22 18.47
N THR A 114 29.38 -28.95 19.59
CA THR A 114 27.95 -28.68 19.71
C THR A 114 27.56 -27.24 19.42
N SER A 115 28.54 -26.33 19.24
CA SER A 115 28.32 -24.91 18.95
C SER A 115 28.47 -24.55 17.46
N VAL A 116 28.36 -25.53 16.58
CA VAL A 116 28.41 -25.33 15.15
C VAL A 116 27.15 -24.60 14.68
N LYS A 117 27.36 -23.49 13.92
CA LYS A 117 26.32 -22.63 13.39
C LYS A 117 26.69 -22.16 11.96
N PRO A 118 25.72 -21.66 11.16
CA PRO A 118 26.03 -21.08 9.87
C PRO A 118 26.92 -19.85 10.00
N ASN A 119 27.90 -19.72 9.13
CA ASN A 119 28.75 -18.53 9.05
C ASN A 119 28.06 -17.45 8.23
N MET A 120 27.41 -16.50 8.91
CA MET A 120 26.63 -15.44 8.30
C MET A 120 27.49 -14.36 7.61
N ASP A 121 28.83 -14.38 7.79
CA ASP A 121 29.72 -13.48 7.06
C ASP A 121 29.69 -13.75 5.56
N TYR A 122 29.47 -15.02 5.18
CA TYR A 122 29.29 -15.46 3.79
C TYR A 122 27.87 -15.32 3.26
N ALA A 123 26.92 -14.84 4.07
CA ALA A 123 25.56 -14.59 3.60
C ALA A 123 25.54 -13.40 2.64
N LEU A 124 24.97 -13.60 1.46
CA LEU A 124 24.89 -12.63 0.38
C LEU A 124 23.66 -11.71 0.58
N THR A 125 23.73 -10.54 -0.04
CA THR A 125 22.54 -9.80 -0.44
C THR A 125 22.40 -9.91 -1.94
N VAL A 126 21.34 -10.55 -2.44
CA VAL A 126 20.97 -10.54 -3.85
C VAL A 126 20.21 -9.25 -4.10
N ASN A 127 20.74 -8.40 -4.96
CA ASN A 127 20.20 -7.07 -5.18
C ASN A 127 18.89 -7.13 -5.97
N GLU A 128 18.05 -6.13 -5.78
CA GLU A 128 16.83 -5.94 -6.56
C GLU A 128 17.14 -5.89 -8.07
N ASN A 129 16.15 -6.19 -8.90
CA ASN A 129 16.30 -6.27 -10.36
C ASN A 129 17.25 -7.36 -10.86
N THR A 130 17.58 -8.35 -10.04
CA THR A 130 18.22 -9.60 -10.50
C THR A 130 17.27 -10.32 -11.45
N GLN A 131 17.75 -10.68 -12.65
CA GLN A 131 16.95 -11.29 -13.70
C GLN A 131 17.01 -12.81 -13.65
N VAL A 132 15.85 -13.42 -13.70
CA VAL A 132 15.66 -14.89 -13.70
C VAL A 132 14.76 -15.28 -14.86
N THR A 133 15.06 -16.41 -15.50
CA THR A 133 14.35 -16.87 -16.69
C THR A 133 13.52 -18.09 -16.38
N ALA A 134 12.26 -18.07 -16.81
CA ALA A 134 11.38 -19.23 -16.77
C ALA A 134 11.67 -20.19 -17.95
N THR A 135 11.22 -21.43 -17.84
CA THR A 135 11.41 -22.47 -18.86
C THR A 135 10.82 -22.12 -20.23
N ASN A 136 9.84 -21.22 -20.29
CA ASN A 136 9.26 -20.72 -21.54
C ASN A 136 10.03 -19.51 -22.13
N GLY A 137 11.15 -19.09 -21.50
CA GLY A 137 11.94 -17.95 -21.92
C GLY A 137 11.48 -16.59 -21.37
N THR A 138 10.40 -16.52 -20.60
CA THR A 138 9.96 -15.29 -19.96
C THR A 138 10.94 -14.87 -18.87
N ILE A 139 11.31 -13.58 -18.85
CA ILE A 139 12.22 -13.01 -17.87
C ILE A 139 11.42 -12.41 -16.72
N PHE A 140 11.81 -12.76 -15.51
CA PHE A 140 11.34 -12.18 -14.26
C PHE A 140 12.47 -11.44 -13.57
N ARG A 141 12.15 -10.49 -12.72
CA ARG A 141 13.12 -9.76 -11.89
C ARG A 141 12.70 -9.76 -10.44
N THR A 142 13.65 -9.72 -9.53
CA THR A 142 13.39 -9.48 -8.11
C THR A 142 12.93 -8.03 -7.92
N LEU A 143 11.88 -7.84 -7.11
CA LEU A 143 11.32 -6.51 -6.83
C LEU A 143 11.94 -5.87 -5.59
N GLU A 144 12.65 -6.66 -4.79
CA GLU A 144 13.26 -6.25 -3.53
C GLU A 144 14.61 -6.97 -3.37
N ASP A 145 15.51 -6.39 -2.55
CA ASP A 145 16.77 -7.05 -2.17
C ASP A 145 16.49 -8.30 -1.32
N VAL A 146 17.19 -9.38 -1.60
CA VAL A 146 17.15 -10.60 -0.77
C VAL A 146 18.37 -10.59 0.14
N ASN A 147 18.22 -10.08 1.34
CA ASN A 147 19.30 -10.02 2.33
C ASN A 147 19.26 -11.22 3.26
N PHE A 148 20.18 -12.17 3.07
CA PHE A 148 20.27 -13.37 3.91
C PHE A 148 20.86 -13.11 5.33
N LYS A 149 21.44 -11.94 5.58
CA LYS A 149 21.91 -11.54 6.92
C LYS A 149 20.78 -11.06 7.83
N PHE A 150 19.64 -10.67 7.23
CA PHE A 150 18.49 -10.11 7.94
C PHE A 150 17.37 -11.13 8.03
N SER A 151 16.69 -11.18 9.19
CA SER A 151 15.49 -12.01 9.39
C SER A 151 14.47 -11.26 10.25
N SER A 152 13.23 -11.22 9.78
CA SER A 152 12.11 -10.66 10.53
C SER A 152 10.88 -11.55 10.39
N SER A 153 9.82 -11.26 11.15
CA SER A 153 8.54 -11.98 11.03
C SER A 153 7.85 -11.83 9.67
N PHE A 154 8.17 -10.77 8.94
CA PHE A 154 7.64 -10.50 7.59
C PHE A 154 8.55 -10.99 6.47
N ASP A 155 9.83 -11.13 6.75
CA ASP A 155 10.86 -11.64 5.84
C ASP A 155 11.70 -12.68 6.58
N PRO A 156 11.13 -13.86 6.89
CA PRO A 156 11.79 -14.88 7.69
C PRO A 156 12.89 -15.59 6.91
N LEU A 157 14.04 -15.76 7.57
CA LEU A 157 15.11 -16.61 7.10
C LEU A 157 14.93 -18.02 7.66
N THR A 158 14.81 -19.01 6.78
CA THR A 158 14.83 -20.43 7.17
C THR A 158 16.25 -20.97 7.00
N ILE A 159 16.73 -21.68 8.03
CA ILE A 159 18.08 -22.26 8.07
C ILE A 159 17.95 -23.77 8.25
N GLU A 160 18.53 -24.54 7.34
CA GLU A 160 18.54 -26.00 7.37
C GLU A 160 19.96 -26.53 7.20
N VAL A 161 20.25 -27.71 7.73
CA VAL A 161 21.55 -28.37 7.50
C VAL A 161 21.52 -28.94 6.11
N PHE A 162 22.45 -28.50 5.23
CA PHE A 162 22.56 -29.01 3.85
C PHE A 162 23.47 -30.21 3.74
N GLU A 163 24.64 -30.15 4.40
CA GLU A 163 25.63 -31.22 4.33
C GLU A 163 26.25 -31.48 5.72
N VAL A 164 26.47 -32.75 6.04
CA VAL A 164 27.10 -33.20 7.27
C VAL A 164 28.39 -33.92 6.92
N ASN A 165 29.48 -33.55 7.60
CA ASN A 165 30.75 -34.24 7.43
C ASN A 165 30.66 -35.68 7.94
N SER A 166 30.87 -36.65 7.05
CA SER A 166 30.75 -38.08 7.33
C SER A 166 31.72 -38.64 8.37
N THR A 167 32.82 -37.91 8.65
CA THR A 167 33.87 -38.37 9.59
C THR A 167 33.53 -38.07 11.04
N ASN A 168 32.93 -36.90 11.29
CA ASN A 168 32.67 -36.43 12.65
C ASN A 168 31.20 -36.10 12.93
N ASN A 169 30.33 -36.38 11.97
CA ASN A 169 28.88 -36.14 12.03
C ASN A 169 28.48 -34.67 12.44
N VAL A 170 29.32 -33.70 12.04
CA VAL A 170 29.11 -32.30 12.27
C VAL A 170 28.66 -31.58 10.99
N PRO A 171 27.69 -30.67 11.01
CA PRO A 171 27.31 -29.89 9.84
C PRO A 171 28.49 -29.19 9.18
N SER A 172 28.66 -29.33 7.88
CA SER A 172 29.69 -28.67 7.06
C SER A 172 29.12 -27.49 6.30
N LEU A 173 27.88 -27.60 5.79
CA LEU A 173 27.19 -26.58 5.03
C LEU A 173 25.74 -26.42 5.55
N TYR A 174 25.29 -25.20 5.57
CA TYR A 174 23.90 -24.83 5.86
C TYR A 174 23.23 -24.25 4.64
N LEU A 175 21.96 -24.58 4.42
CA LEU A 175 21.10 -23.99 3.42
C LEU A 175 20.29 -22.84 4.05
N LEU A 176 20.45 -21.67 3.50
CA LEU A 176 19.63 -20.50 3.80
C LEU A 176 18.53 -20.37 2.76
N LYS A 177 17.30 -20.12 3.19
CA LYS A 177 16.16 -19.96 2.33
C LYS A 177 15.40 -18.67 2.69
N LYS A 178 15.08 -17.86 1.67
CA LYS A 178 14.21 -16.69 1.77
C LYS A 178 13.22 -16.64 0.62
N SER A 179 12.06 -16.05 0.86
CA SER A 179 11.06 -15.83 -0.18
C SER A 179 11.10 -14.38 -0.65
N VAL A 180 11.02 -14.16 -1.96
CA VAL A 180 11.02 -12.83 -2.59
C VAL A 180 9.91 -12.71 -3.62
N LYS A 181 9.38 -11.51 -3.81
CA LYS A 181 8.44 -11.23 -4.88
C LYS A 181 9.18 -11.04 -6.20
N LEU A 182 8.71 -11.74 -7.22
CA LEU A 182 9.16 -11.57 -8.61
C LEU A 182 8.08 -10.89 -9.42
N GLY A 183 8.50 -10.01 -10.33
CA GLY A 183 7.65 -9.42 -11.37
C GLY A 183 8.21 -9.73 -12.75
N SER A 184 7.36 -10.05 -13.72
CA SER A 184 7.81 -10.24 -15.10
C SER A 184 8.29 -8.93 -15.72
N GLY A 185 9.29 -9.00 -16.59
CA GLY A 185 9.85 -7.88 -17.33
C GLY A 185 11.36 -7.97 -17.47
N THR A 186 11.85 -7.46 -18.60
CA THR A 186 13.28 -7.38 -18.92
C THR A 186 13.81 -6.01 -18.56
N VAL A 187 14.94 -5.96 -17.88
CA VAL A 187 15.63 -4.72 -17.55
C VAL A 187 16.57 -4.35 -18.72
N THR A 188 16.57 -3.08 -19.10
CA THR A 188 17.46 -2.55 -20.12
C THR A 188 17.96 -1.17 -19.73
N THR A 189 19.01 -0.72 -20.40
CA THR A 189 19.62 0.61 -20.20
C THR A 189 19.76 1.32 -21.54
N GLU A 190 19.36 2.58 -21.60
CA GLU A 190 19.56 3.46 -22.76
C GLU A 190 20.24 4.76 -22.32
N THR A 191 21.00 5.35 -23.22
CA THR A 191 21.70 6.61 -22.99
C THR A 191 21.20 7.67 -23.95
N PHE A 192 21.07 8.90 -23.48
CA PHE A 192 20.64 10.06 -24.24
C PHE A 192 21.55 11.25 -23.97
N ASP A 193 22.10 11.82 -25.03
CA ASP A 193 23.01 12.96 -24.95
C ASP A 193 22.23 14.27 -25.06
N PHE A 194 22.45 15.18 -24.12
CA PHE A 194 21.89 16.52 -24.13
C PHE A 194 22.98 17.55 -24.36
N GLY A 195 22.76 18.44 -25.32
CA GLY A 195 23.61 19.60 -25.60
C GLY A 195 23.29 20.80 -24.71
N SER A 196 23.18 21.98 -25.30
CA SER A 196 22.79 23.21 -24.59
C SER A 196 21.39 23.05 -23.96
N ALA A 197 21.16 23.77 -22.87
CA ALA A 197 19.89 23.70 -22.15
C ALA A 197 18.70 24.11 -23.03
N GLU A 198 17.69 23.26 -23.08
CA GLU A 198 16.40 23.50 -23.70
C GLU A 198 15.29 23.48 -22.63
N SER A 199 14.29 24.34 -22.79
CA SER A 199 13.13 24.33 -21.89
C SER A 199 12.19 23.17 -22.23
N TYR A 200 11.84 22.37 -21.21
CA TYR A 200 10.93 21.22 -21.29
C TYR A 200 11.34 20.17 -22.34
N PRO A 201 12.59 19.71 -22.32
CA PRO A 201 13.04 18.70 -23.25
C PRO A 201 12.28 17.40 -23.03
N ARG A 202 12.14 16.63 -24.12
CA ARG A 202 11.42 15.34 -24.13
C ARG A 202 12.29 14.28 -24.75
N ILE A 203 12.30 13.11 -24.16
CA ILE A 203 12.95 11.92 -24.73
C ILE A 203 11.96 10.78 -24.81
N LYS A 204 11.97 10.06 -25.92
CA LYS A 204 11.15 8.89 -26.15
C LYS A 204 12.02 7.65 -26.02
N LEU A 205 11.63 6.73 -25.14
CA LEU A 205 12.31 5.46 -24.98
C LEU A 205 12.02 4.53 -26.16
N SER A 206 13.01 3.72 -26.55
CA SER A 206 12.93 2.90 -27.75
C SER A 206 12.02 1.68 -27.61
N LYS A 207 11.93 1.13 -26.38
CA LYS A 207 11.13 -0.07 -26.11
C LYS A 207 9.69 0.31 -25.76
N PRO A 208 8.69 -0.37 -26.35
CA PRO A 208 7.29 -0.22 -25.92
C PRO A 208 7.03 -1.01 -24.63
N ASN A 209 5.83 -0.82 -24.08
CA ASN A 209 5.35 -1.57 -22.92
C ASN A 209 6.27 -1.45 -21.69
N ILE A 210 6.65 -0.22 -21.36
CA ILE A 210 7.46 0.06 -20.19
C ILE A 210 6.60 -0.15 -18.94
N ILE A 211 7.14 -0.95 -18.01
CA ILE A 211 6.50 -1.27 -16.73
C ILE A 211 6.91 -0.22 -15.69
N GLU A 212 8.20 0.13 -15.65
CA GLU A 212 8.78 0.97 -14.61
C GLU A 212 10.11 1.58 -15.05
N ILE A 213 10.35 2.82 -14.66
CA ILE A 213 11.67 3.46 -14.74
C ILE A 213 12.41 3.16 -13.42
N ILE A 214 13.50 2.40 -13.50
CA ILE A 214 14.27 1.95 -12.33
C ILE A 214 15.18 3.07 -11.83
N SER A 215 15.93 3.67 -12.73
CA SER A 215 16.83 4.78 -12.39
C SER A 215 17.14 5.65 -13.59
N VAL A 216 17.33 6.93 -13.33
CA VAL A 216 17.83 7.91 -14.29
C VAL A 216 19.01 8.63 -13.65
N THR A 217 20.19 8.55 -14.24
CA THR A 217 21.43 9.16 -13.74
C THR A 217 22.10 9.95 -14.82
N ASP A 218 22.69 11.09 -14.48
CA ASP A 218 23.48 11.90 -15.38
C ASP A 218 24.97 11.51 -15.35
N SER A 219 25.78 12.10 -16.24
CA SER A 219 27.21 11.85 -16.32
C SER A 219 27.98 12.22 -15.05
N ASP A 220 27.42 13.07 -14.20
CA ASP A 220 27.99 13.47 -12.90
C ASP A 220 27.49 12.58 -11.75
N SER A 221 26.86 11.46 -12.09
CA SER A 221 26.26 10.51 -11.12
C SER A 221 25.12 11.08 -10.27
N ASN A 222 24.54 12.22 -10.66
CA ASN A 222 23.35 12.72 -9.99
C ASN A 222 22.12 11.92 -10.40
N LYS A 223 21.24 11.63 -9.45
CA LYS A 223 20.00 10.92 -9.68
C LYS A 223 18.87 11.88 -10.04
N TRP A 224 18.10 11.52 -11.06
CA TRP A 224 16.86 12.17 -11.47
C TRP A 224 15.68 11.34 -10.97
N TYR A 225 14.66 11.99 -10.46
CA TYR A 225 13.54 11.32 -9.79
C TYR A 225 12.23 11.50 -10.56
N GLU A 226 11.50 10.40 -10.71
CA GLU A 226 10.15 10.47 -11.24
C GLU A 226 9.21 11.07 -10.20
N VAL A 227 8.39 12.03 -10.64
CA VAL A 227 7.35 12.66 -9.83
C VAL A 227 6.00 12.54 -10.54
N PRO A 228 4.88 12.55 -9.81
CA PRO A 228 3.55 12.53 -10.43
C PRO A 228 3.28 13.72 -11.35
N TYR A 229 3.81 14.89 -11.00
CA TYR A 229 3.72 16.13 -11.77
C TYR A 229 4.94 17.02 -11.47
N LEU A 230 5.40 17.79 -12.45
CA LEU A 230 6.65 18.56 -12.37
C LEU A 230 6.66 19.63 -11.26
N ALA A 231 5.49 20.10 -10.81
CA ALA A 231 5.40 21.04 -9.70
C ALA A 231 5.74 20.39 -8.33
N GLN A 232 5.72 19.06 -8.22
CA GLN A 232 6.12 18.37 -6.99
C GLN A 232 7.64 18.34 -6.87
N ASP A 233 8.18 19.02 -5.87
CA ASP A 233 9.61 19.16 -5.64
C ASP A 233 10.19 18.15 -4.64
N THR A 234 9.34 17.35 -4.00
CA THR A 234 9.73 16.37 -2.97
C THR A 234 9.47 14.94 -3.41
N THR A 235 10.39 14.05 -3.06
CA THR A 235 10.26 12.61 -3.28
C THR A 235 10.72 11.82 -2.06
N PHE A 236 10.28 10.58 -1.93
CA PHE A 236 10.75 9.68 -0.89
C PHE A 236 12.06 9.03 -1.27
N ILE A 237 12.98 8.97 -0.31
CA ILE A 237 14.22 8.22 -0.43
C ILE A 237 14.36 7.22 0.70
N ASN A 238 15.01 6.09 0.38
CA ASN A 238 15.36 5.07 1.34
C ASN A 238 16.72 5.40 1.93
N GLN A 239 16.81 5.50 3.25
CA GLN A 239 18.06 5.64 3.96
C GLN A 239 18.27 4.39 4.83
N GLU A 240 19.44 3.75 4.74
CA GLU A 240 19.76 2.62 5.60
C GLU A 240 19.70 3.02 7.07
N ASN A 241 19.07 2.17 7.88
CA ASN A 241 18.98 2.37 9.32
C ASN A 241 20.24 1.85 9.98
N ASN A 242 21.26 2.68 10.06
CA ASN A 242 22.52 2.38 10.71
C ASN A 242 22.95 3.51 11.68
N ALA A 243 23.90 3.23 12.55
CA ALA A 243 24.36 4.19 13.57
C ALA A 243 24.96 5.48 12.98
N THR A 244 25.43 5.45 11.73
CA THR A 244 25.97 6.63 11.03
C THR A 244 24.87 7.56 10.56
N ASN A 245 23.75 6.99 10.10
CA ASN A 245 22.64 7.75 9.52
C ASN A 245 21.63 8.23 10.56
N ASP A 246 21.33 7.38 11.56
CA ASP A 246 20.40 7.70 12.65
C ASP A 246 20.74 6.85 13.90
N PRO A 247 21.56 7.36 14.83
CA PRO A 247 21.98 6.61 16.01
C PRO A 247 20.83 6.16 16.92
N ASP A 248 19.76 6.95 16.99
CA ASP A 248 18.62 6.66 17.87
C ASP A 248 17.75 5.51 17.35
N LEU A 249 17.68 5.35 16.04
CA LEU A 249 16.89 4.32 15.38
C LEU A 249 17.69 3.08 14.99
N ALA A 250 19.01 3.14 15.01
CA ALA A 250 19.91 2.04 14.65
C ALA A 250 19.66 0.75 15.46
N GLN A 251 19.19 0.88 16.71
CA GLN A 251 18.82 -0.26 17.55
C GLN A 251 17.66 -1.11 16.97
N TYR A 252 16.89 -0.59 16.04
CA TYR A 252 15.77 -1.27 15.37
C TYR A 252 16.12 -1.79 13.97
N ASN A 253 17.39 -1.80 13.60
CA ASN A 253 17.83 -2.23 12.26
C ASN A 253 17.32 -3.64 11.90
N ASP A 254 17.29 -4.58 12.87
CA ASP A 254 16.82 -5.95 12.66
C ASP A 254 15.36 -6.04 12.21
N THR A 255 14.54 -5.06 12.57
CA THR A 255 13.11 -5.03 12.23
C THR A 255 12.77 -3.98 11.17
N VAL A 256 13.60 -2.94 11.04
CA VAL A 256 13.41 -1.80 10.15
C VAL A 256 14.75 -1.46 9.50
N PRO A 257 15.12 -2.15 8.42
CA PRO A 257 16.42 -1.93 7.77
C PRO A 257 16.53 -0.57 7.07
N TYR A 258 15.41 0.05 6.70
CA TYR A 258 15.39 1.34 5.99
C TYR A 258 14.48 2.35 6.68
N ILE A 259 14.96 3.59 6.75
CA ILE A 259 14.17 4.76 7.17
C ILE A 259 13.73 5.53 5.93
N LEU A 260 12.46 5.85 5.87
CA LEU A 260 11.86 6.64 4.80
C LEU A 260 12.03 8.12 5.09
N LYS A 261 12.73 8.84 4.20
CA LYS A 261 12.91 10.29 4.33
C LYS A 261 12.39 11.02 3.10
N LEU A 262 11.88 12.23 3.31
CA LEU A 262 11.52 13.15 2.24
C LEU A 262 12.78 13.90 1.79
N LYS A 263 13.00 13.93 0.48
CA LYS A 263 14.09 14.69 -0.15
C LYS A 263 13.50 15.68 -1.14
N LYS A 264 13.91 16.94 -1.04
CA LYS A 264 13.67 17.94 -2.06
C LYS A 264 14.59 17.66 -3.26
N THR A 265 14.02 17.58 -4.47
CA THR A 265 14.79 17.30 -5.68
C THR A 265 14.49 18.30 -6.79
N PRO A 266 15.49 19.08 -7.22
CA PRO A 266 15.40 19.92 -8.41
C PRO A 266 15.44 19.08 -9.70
N ARG A 267 16.14 17.92 -9.68
CA ARG A 267 16.27 17.00 -10.82
C ARG A 267 15.14 16.01 -10.83
N ARG A 268 14.10 16.35 -11.58
CA ARG A 268 12.86 15.58 -11.63
C ARG A 268 12.29 15.49 -13.04
N PHE A 269 11.54 14.47 -13.30
CA PHE A 269 10.86 14.23 -14.57
C PHE A 269 9.50 13.61 -14.37
N VAL A 270 8.65 13.69 -15.37
CA VAL A 270 7.38 12.96 -15.45
C VAL A 270 7.39 12.03 -16.65
N THR A 271 6.75 10.90 -16.53
CA THR A 271 6.55 9.96 -17.65
C THR A 271 5.20 10.23 -18.31
N PHE A 272 5.18 10.23 -19.62
CA PHE A 272 3.98 10.35 -20.46
C PHE A 272 3.86 9.11 -21.35
N ILE A 273 2.66 8.54 -21.41
CA ILE A 273 2.40 7.31 -22.17
C ILE A 273 1.65 7.66 -23.45
N ASN A 274 2.23 7.30 -24.59
CA ASN A 274 1.63 7.49 -25.90
C ASN A 274 0.66 6.35 -26.26
N GLN A 275 -0.23 6.60 -27.21
CA GLN A 275 -1.19 5.61 -27.70
C GLN A 275 -0.53 4.34 -28.32
N ASP A 276 0.70 4.46 -28.81
CA ASP A 276 1.50 3.38 -29.40
C ASP A 276 2.19 2.49 -28.34
N GLY A 277 1.96 2.77 -27.05
CA GLY A 277 2.56 2.05 -25.93
C GLY A 277 4.01 2.47 -25.63
N THR A 278 4.52 3.50 -26.29
CA THR A 278 5.82 4.07 -25.97
C THR A 278 5.71 5.09 -24.83
N THR A 279 6.79 5.26 -24.09
CA THR A 279 6.87 6.20 -22.97
C THR A 279 7.83 7.34 -23.27
N GLU A 280 7.41 8.56 -22.99
CA GLU A 280 8.23 9.76 -23.05
C GLU A 280 8.56 10.22 -21.62
N LEU A 281 9.81 10.64 -21.40
CA LEU A 281 10.22 11.40 -20.22
C LEU A 281 10.20 12.88 -20.55
N ARG A 282 9.56 13.67 -19.70
CA ARG A 282 9.47 15.13 -19.84
C ARG A 282 10.10 15.80 -18.63
N PHE A 283 10.96 16.77 -18.88
CA PHE A 283 11.72 17.47 -17.85
C PHE A 283 11.21 18.91 -17.66
N GLY A 284 11.74 19.60 -16.66
CA GLY A 284 11.43 21.00 -16.39
C GLY A 284 12.12 21.99 -17.37
N SER A 285 12.05 23.28 -17.06
CA SER A 285 12.64 24.35 -17.88
C SER A 285 13.82 25.04 -17.20
N GLY A 286 14.13 24.71 -15.93
CA GLY A 286 15.24 25.32 -15.19
C GLY A 286 16.61 24.93 -15.76
N ILE A 287 17.46 25.93 -15.90
CA ILE A 287 18.86 25.76 -16.36
C ILE A 287 19.75 25.68 -15.13
N SER A 288 20.92 25.03 -15.22
CA SER A 288 21.85 24.90 -14.10
C SER A 288 22.33 26.25 -13.52
N ASP A 289 22.32 27.30 -14.33
CA ASP A 289 22.69 28.66 -13.92
C ASP A 289 21.55 29.49 -13.33
N SER A 290 20.30 29.01 -13.49
CA SER A 290 19.11 29.53 -12.83
C SER A 290 18.49 28.39 -12.04
N PRO A 291 18.94 28.17 -10.81
CA PRO A 291 18.40 27.09 -10.01
C PRO A 291 16.90 27.28 -9.81
N ASP A 292 16.17 26.16 -9.74
CA ASP A 292 14.74 26.06 -9.38
C ASP A 292 14.44 26.73 -8.00
N GLU A 293 15.39 27.44 -7.46
CA GLU A 293 15.47 27.98 -6.11
C GLU A 293 15.16 29.48 -6.00
N GLU A 294 14.62 30.16 -7.00
CA GLU A 294 13.90 31.39 -6.70
C GLU A 294 12.60 31.04 -5.97
N ILE A 295 12.81 30.72 -4.72
CA ILE A 295 11.77 30.40 -3.75
C ILE A 295 11.10 31.70 -3.39
N VAL A 296 9.91 31.96 -3.88
CA VAL A 296 9.01 32.92 -3.25
C VAL A 296 8.44 32.21 -2.01
N PRO A 297 8.91 32.55 -0.79
CA PRO A 297 8.38 31.89 0.40
C PRO A 297 6.89 32.21 0.49
N ASN A 298 6.08 31.16 0.66
CA ASN A 298 4.66 31.37 0.97
C ASN A 298 4.57 32.20 2.26
N PRO A 299 3.93 33.40 2.24
CA PRO A 299 3.84 34.26 3.42
C PRO A 299 3.28 33.59 4.67
N SER A 300 2.49 32.52 4.49
CA SER A 300 1.96 31.71 5.60
C SER A 300 3.01 30.75 6.23
N SER A 301 4.10 30.48 5.54
CA SER A 301 5.21 29.62 6.00
C SER A 301 6.36 30.43 6.62
N VAL A 302 6.40 31.72 6.41
CA VAL A 302 7.35 32.62 7.06
C VAL A 302 6.81 32.90 8.47
N GLY A 303 7.39 32.22 9.44
CA GLY A 303 7.06 32.45 10.86
C GLY A 303 7.32 33.90 11.21
N SER A 304 6.34 34.59 11.79
CA SER A 304 6.58 35.89 12.42
C SER A 304 7.57 35.67 13.56
N SER A 305 8.70 36.36 13.53
CA SER A 305 9.70 36.39 14.59
C SER A 305 9.23 37.17 15.84
N LEU A 306 7.95 37.11 16.17
CA LEU A 306 7.40 37.73 17.38
C LEU A 306 7.88 36.94 18.60
N PRO A 307 8.50 37.60 19.60
CA PRO A 307 8.92 36.96 20.82
C PRO A 307 7.72 36.30 21.52
N GLY A 308 7.79 34.97 21.78
CA GLY A 308 6.74 34.20 22.43
C GLY A 308 5.77 33.48 21.49
N SER A 309 5.92 33.62 20.19
CA SER A 309 5.21 32.77 19.22
C SER A 309 5.98 31.45 19.06
N PRO A 310 5.34 30.27 19.17
CA PRO A 310 6.01 29.00 18.87
C PRO A 310 6.51 29.06 17.43
N SER A 311 7.81 28.74 17.22
CA SER A 311 8.39 28.69 15.90
C SER A 311 7.63 27.67 15.04
N LYS A 312 6.95 28.13 14.01
CA LYS A 312 6.27 27.23 13.06
C LYS A 312 7.24 26.33 12.28
N LEU A 313 8.53 26.67 12.30
CA LEU A 313 9.60 25.89 11.64
C LEU A 313 9.84 24.53 12.29
N ASP A 314 9.59 24.38 13.59
CA ASP A 314 9.80 23.11 14.29
C ASP A 314 8.59 22.15 14.21
N THR A 315 7.42 22.65 13.80
CA THR A 315 6.17 21.89 13.96
C THR A 315 5.57 21.39 12.64
N TYR A 316 5.83 22.02 11.51
CA TYR A 316 5.14 21.67 10.25
C TYR A 316 6.03 21.91 9.02
N PHE A 317 6.81 20.90 8.68
CA PHE A 317 7.19 20.72 7.28
C PHE A 317 5.99 20.06 6.57
N ASP A 318 5.14 20.86 5.96
CA ASP A 318 4.06 20.37 5.13
C ASP A 318 4.60 20.21 3.69
N PRO A 319 4.76 18.97 3.19
CA PRO A 319 5.19 18.75 1.81
C PRO A 319 4.18 19.23 0.77
N ALA A 320 2.96 19.57 1.17
CA ALA A 320 1.94 20.17 0.33
C ALA A 320 2.05 21.72 0.24
N ASN A 321 2.90 22.36 1.05
CA ASN A 321 3.21 23.78 0.93
C ASN A 321 4.18 23.99 -0.24
N PHE A 322 3.62 24.00 -1.43
CA PHE A 322 4.36 24.27 -2.65
C PHE A 322 4.99 25.65 -2.62
N LEU A 323 6.29 25.69 -2.63
CA LEU A 323 7.05 26.79 -3.12
C LEU A 323 6.79 26.87 -4.64
N LYS A 324 6.23 27.94 -5.13
CA LYS A 324 6.09 28.16 -6.57
C LYS A 324 7.48 28.24 -7.16
N THR A 325 7.86 27.24 -7.93
CA THR A 325 9.06 27.27 -8.76
C THR A 325 8.61 27.67 -10.17
N GLU A 326 9.24 28.66 -10.76
CA GLU A 326 8.92 29.11 -12.13
C GLU A 326 9.39 28.09 -13.18
N ALA A 327 10.34 27.24 -12.82
CA ALA A 327 11.01 26.32 -13.74
C ALA A 327 10.48 24.89 -13.75
N TYR A 328 9.62 24.50 -12.82
CA TYR A 328 9.07 23.14 -12.69
C TYR A 328 10.16 22.03 -12.72
N GLY A 329 11.31 22.28 -12.11
CA GLY A 329 12.47 21.41 -12.10
C GLY A 329 13.51 21.76 -13.15
N GLN A 330 14.70 21.18 -13.02
CA GLN A 330 15.81 21.39 -13.93
C GLN A 330 15.59 20.64 -15.25
N ALA A 331 16.15 21.20 -16.33
CA ALA A 331 16.34 20.52 -17.60
C ALA A 331 17.74 19.90 -17.65
N PRO A 332 17.93 18.70 -18.20
CA PRO A 332 19.25 18.16 -18.44
C PRO A 332 19.95 19.02 -19.51
N ALA A 333 21.21 19.39 -19.25
CA ALA A 333 22.03 20.20 -20.14
C ALA A 333 23.49 19.78 -20.08
N ASN A 334 24.16 19.71 -21.22
CA ASN A 334 25.58 19.32 -21.38
C ASN A 334 25.91 18.02 -20.62
N THR A 335 25.01 17.04 -20.67
CA THR A 335 25.13 15.78 -19.92
C THR A 335 24.55 14.62 -20.72
N THR A 336 25.03 13.40 -20.43
CA THR A 336 24.46 12.16 -20.93
C THR A 336 23.62 11.56 -19.83
N LEU A 337 22.31 11.37 -20.08
CA LEU A 337 21.42 10.65 -19.17
C LEU A 337 21.48 9.15 -19.47
N THR A 338 21.74 8.36 -18.44
CA THR A 338 21.62 6.90 -18.45
C THR A 338 20.32 6.50 -17.78
N ILE A 339 19.44 5.90 -18.57
CA ILE A 339 18.10 5.49 -18.11
C ILE A 339 18.04 3.97 -18.05
N LYS A 340 17.83 3.43 -16.87
CA LYS A 340 17.60 2.01 -16.63
C LYS A 340 16.09 1.80 -16.39
N TYR A 341 15.46 0.92 -17.16
CA TYR A 341 14.02 0.68 -17.07
C TYR A 341 13.67 -0.78 -17.35
N ALA A 342 12.47 -1.20 -16.88
CA ALA A 342 11.92 -2.52 -17.14
C ALA A 342 10.79 -2.42 -18.17
N TYR A 343 10.79 -3.33 -19.15
CA TYR A 343 9.77 -3.43 -20.19
C TYR A 343 9.29 -4.86 -20.38
N GLY A 344 8.15 -5.06 -21.03
CA GLY A 344 7.52 -6.37 -21.26
C GLY A 344 6.17 -6.48 -20.56
N GLY A 345 5.92 -7.60 -19.91
CA GLY A 345 4.61 -7.89 -19.31
C GLY A 345 3.63 -8.46 -20.36
N GLY A 346 2.48 -8.86 -19.90
CA GLY A 346 1.43 -9.40 -20.74
C GLY A 346 0.88 -10.73 -20.24
N ILE A 347 -0.13 -11.26 -20.93
CA ILE A 347 -0.79 -12.51 -20.54
C ILE A 347 0.13 -13.73 -20.70
N THR A 348 1.11 -13.65 -21.60
CA THR A 348 2.09 -14.72 -21.87
C THR A 348 3.07 -14.93 -20.74
N ASP A 349 3.18 -13.95 -19.83
CA ASP A 349 4.09 -14.00 -18.69
C ASP A 349 3.48 -14.73 -17.49
N ASN A 350 2.25 -15.21 -17.59
CA ASN A 350 1.65 -16.08 -16.59
C ASN A 350 2.23 -17.48 -16.75
N VAL A 351 3.20 -17.84 -15.90
CA VAL A 351 3.92 -19.13 -15.98
C VAL A 351 3.51 -20.06 -14.84
N ALA A 352 3.69 -21.37 -15.06
CA ALA A 352 3.35 -22.40 -14.08
C ALA A 352 4.28 -22.37 -12.86
N ALA A 353 3.88 -23.03 -11.79
CA ALA A 353 4.73 -23.28 -10.63
C ALA A 353 5.99 -24.08 -11.04
N ASN A 354 7.11 -23.83 -10.34
CA ASN A 354 8.42 -24.45 -10.54
C ASN A 354 9.02 -24.30 -11.97
N SER A 355 8.57 -23.29 -12.70
CA SER A 355 9.08 -22.99 -14.04
C SER A 355 10.19 -21.95 -14.06
N ILE A 356 10.32 -21.13 -13.00
CA ILE A 356 11.35 -20.10 -12.86
C ILE A 356 12.51 -20.73 -12.08
N ASN A 357 13.53 -21.17 -12.80
CA ASN A 357 14.64 -21.95 -12.21
C ASN A 357 16.02 -21.58 -12.75
N ASN A 358 16.11 -20.64 -13.68
CA ASN A 358 17.39 -20.24 -14.25
C ASN A 358 17.67 -18.76 -13.96
N ILE A 359 18.81 -18.47 -13.36
CA ILE A 359 19.27 -17.10 -13.07
C ILE A 359 20.07 -16.64 -14.27
N SER A 360 19.55 -15.64 -14.98
CA SER A 360 20.18 -15.11 -16.20
C SER A 360 21.18 -13.97 -15.93
N GLU A 361 20.87 -13.12 -14.96
CA GLU A 361 21.76 -12.03 -14.57
C GLU A 361 21.55 -11.76 -13.08
N ILE A 362 22.65 -11.83 -12.31
CA ILE A 362 22.58 -11.68 -10.85
C ILE A 362 23.61 -10.63 -10.38
N SER A 363 23.17 -9.76 -9.49
CA SER A 363 24.02 -8.80 -8.80
C SER A 363 24.03 -9.10 -7.31
N TYR A 364 25.23 -9.15 -6.72
CA TYR A 364 25.41 -9.44 -5.29
C TYR A 364 26.07 -8.27 -4.58
N THR A 365 25.73 -8.12 -3.32
CA THR A 365 26.47 -7.29 -2.37
C THR A 365 26.98 -8.17 -1.22
N ILE A 366 28.29 -8.19 -1.01
CA ILE A 366 28.98 -8.88 0.07
C ILE A 366 30.26 -8.12 0.42
N ASP A 367 30.58 -8.05 1.70
CA ASP A 367 31.89 -7.56 2.15
C ASP A 367 32.90 -8.71 2.10
N GLU A 368 33.81 -8.68 1.15
CA GLU A 368 34.82 -9.72 0.89
C GLU A 368 36.13 -9.49 1.64
N THR A 369 36.27 -8.36 2.37
CA THR A 369 37.58 -7.86 2.89
C THR A 369 38.29 -8.87 3.81
N SER A 370 37.57 -9.72 4.52
CA SER A 370 38.12 -10.71 5.47
C SER A 370 37.78 -12.17 5.11
N LEU A 371 37.19 -12.42 3.93
CA LEU A 371 36.68 -13.72 3.56
C LEU A 371 37.61 -14.49 2.61
N ASN A 372 37.51 -15.83 2.63
CA ASN A 372 38.22 -16.66 1.68
C ASN A 372 37.55 -16.57 0.31
N ALA A 373 38.30 -16.11 -0.70
CA ALA A 373 37.79 -15.88 -2.06
C ALA A 373 37.19 -17.15 -2.72
N ALA A 374 37.80 -18.33 -2.49
CA ALA A 374 37.27 -19.58 -3.03
C ALA A 374 35.92 -19.94 -2.42
N THR A 375 35.75 -19.75 -1.12
CA THR A 375 34.48 -20.00 -0.42
C THR A 375 33.42 -18.98 -0.83
N VAL A 376 33.80 -17.71 -1.04
CA VAL A 376 32.89 -16.67 -1.57
C VAL A 376 32.39 -17.08 -2.96
N LEU A 377 33.27 -17.57 -3.83
CA LEU A 377 32.86 -18.00 -5.17
C LEU A 377 31.88 -19.18 -5.11
N THR A 378 32.17 -20.23 -4.32
CA THR A 378 31.24 -21.37 -4.16
C THR A 378 29.89 -20.95 -3.56
N THR A 379 29.89 -19.98 -2.66
CA THR A 379 28.66 -19.41 -2.08
C THR A 379 27.85 -18.64 -3.13
N LYS A 380 28.49 -17.85 -3.98
CA LYS A 380 27.83 -17.15 -5.09
C LYS A 380 27.22 -18.13 -6.11
N GLU A 381 27.94 -19.20 -6.45
CA GLU A 381 27.48 -20.22 -7.37
C GLU A 381 26.35 -21.10 -6.81
N SER A 382 26.22 -21.17 -5.49
CA SER A 382 25.17 -21.96 -4.83
C SER A 382 23.80 -21.29 -4.85
N VAL A 383 23.69 -20.05 -5.29
CA VAL A 383 22.39 -19.35 -5.31
C VAL A 383 21.47 -20.00 -6.33
N ALA A 384 20.31 -20.41 -5.86
CA ALA A 384 19.26 -21.02 -6.67
C ALA A 384 17.92 -20.35 -6.38
N ILE A 385 17.02 -20.42 -7.34
CA ILE A 385 15.68 -19.83 -7.22
C ILE A 385 14.62 -20.78 -7.77
N THR A 386 13.45 -20.78 -7.16
CA THR A 386 12.28 -21.48 -7.70
C THR A 386 10.99 -20.79 -7.27
N ASN A 387 9.95 -20.86 -8.11
CA ASN A 387 8.63 -20.34 -7.78
C ASN A 387 7.69 -21.49 -7.37
N PRO A 388 7.37 -21.66 -6.09
CA PRO A 388 6.47 -22.72 -5.63
C PRO A 388 5.02 -22.50 -6.09
N GLN A 389 4.65 -21.29 -6.45
CA GLN A 389 3.32 -20.92 -6.94
C GLN A 389 3.40 -20.41 -8.38
N PRO A 390 2.31 -20.56 -9.17
CA PRO A 390 2.28 -20.01 -10.52
C PRO A 390 2.34 -18.50 -10.51
N ALA A 391 2.95 -17.91 -11.53
CA ALA A 391 2.92 -16.48 -11.74
C ALA A 391 1.58 -16.08 -12.37
N THR A 392 0.96 -15.04 -11.82
CA THR A 392 -0.39 -14.58 -12.20
C THR A 392 -0.47 -13.05 -12.26
N GLY A 393 -1.55 -12.53 -12.85
CA GLY A 393 -1.81 -11.08 -12.92
C GLY A 393 -1.33 -10.41 -14.21
N GLY A 394 -0.58 -11.12 -15.05
CA GLY A 394 -0.16 -10.62 -16.36
C GLY A 394 -1.37 -10.39 -17.27
N LYS A 395 -1.51 -9.18 -17.79
CA LYS A 395 -2.57 -8.75 -18.71
C LYS A 395 -2.00 -7.87 -19.80
N SER A 396 -2.69 -7.84 -20.93
CA SER A 396 -2.44 -6.88 -22.01
C SER A 396 -2.79 -5.44 -21.57
N ALA A 397 -2.56 -4.48 -22.44
CA ALA A 397 -2.93 -3.09 -22.25
C ALA A 397 -4.40 -2.92 -21.82
N GLU A 398 -4.68 -1.90 -21.05
CA GLU A 398 -6.04 -1.52 -20.68
C GLU A 398 -6.86 -1.17 -21.94
N SER A 399 -8.12 -1.61 -21.96
CA SER A 399 -9.06 -1.20 -22.99
C SER A 399 -9.43 0.29 -22.84
N ALA A 400 -9.93 0.90 -23.90
CA ALA A 400 -10.36 2.29 -23.85
C ALA A 400 -11.38 2.57 -22.74
N ASP A 401 -12.33 1.64 -22.54
CA ASP A 401 -13.35 1.78 -21.48
C ASP A 401 -12.77 1.60 -20.07
N GLU A 402 -11.82 0.67 -19.89
CA GLU A 402 -11.09 0.54 -18.62
C GLU A 402 -10.31 1.82 -18.29
N VAL A 403 -9.62 2.42 -19.27
CA VAL A 403 -8.89 3.68 -19.09
C VAL A 403 -9.83 4.80 -18.69
N LYS A 404 -11.00 4.94 -19.36
CA LYS A 404 -12.00 5.95 -19.00
C LYS A 404 -12.49 5.78 -17.56
N MET A 405 -12.87 4.56 -17.18
CA MET A 405 -13.35 4.26 -15.82
C MET A 405 -12.27 4.53 -14.77
N ASN A 406 -11.04 4.07 -15.02
CA ASN A 406 -9.93 4.23 -14.10
C ASN A 406 -9.50 5.70 -13.96
N ALA A 407 -9.53 6.48 -15.06
CA ALA A 407 -9.22 7.90 -15.03
C ALA A 407 -10.24 8.70 -14.20
N LEU A 408 -11.53 8.42 -14.38
CA LEU A 408 -12.60 9.04 -13.59
C LEU A 408 -12.50 8.66 -12.11
N ALA A 409 -12.27 7.38 -11.81
CA ALA A 409 -12.08 6.91 -10.44
C ALA A 409 -10.85 7.54 -9.78
N HIS A 410 -9.74 7.65 -10.50
CA HIS A 410 -8.51 8.31 -10.03
C HIS A 410 -8.75 9.79 -9.72
N PHE A 411 -9.43 10.49 -10.62
CA PHE A 411 -9.78 11.91 -10.42
C PHE A 411 -10.69 12.11 -9.21
N GLN A 412 -11.69 11.25 -9.03
CA GLN A 412 -12.60 11.31 -7.87
C GLN A 412 -11.86 11.03 -6.55
N ALA A 413 -10.95 10.06 -6.54
CA ALA A 413 -10.15 9.71 -5.36
C ALA A 413 -9.11 10.77 -5.01
N GLN A 414 -8.66 11.58 -5.97
CA GLN A 414 -7.67 12.67 -5.84
C GLN A 414 -6.35 12.26 -5.16
N GLY A 415 -6.06 10.95 -5.03
CA GLY A 415 -4.84 10.43 -4.42
C GLY A 415 -4.67 10.73 -2.92
N ARG A 416 -5.65 11.36 -2.27
CA ARG A 416 -5.64 11.70 -0.85
C ARG A 416 -6.47 10.75 -0.02
N VAL A 417 -6.17 10.69 1.25
CA VAL A 417 -6.90 9.89 2.23
C VAL A 417 -7.98 10.75 2.86
N VAL A 418 -9.23 10.34 2.77
CA VAL A 418 -10.40 11.07 3.27
C VAL A 418 -11.18 10.24 4.28
N THR A 419 -11.36 8.93 4.02
CA THR A 419 -12.12 8.02 4.88
C THR A 419 -11.21 7.24 5.81
N LYS A 420 -11.79 6.63 6.84
CA LYS A 420 -11.05 5.73 7.76
C LYS A 420 -10.45 4.54 7.02
N GLU A 421 -11.19 3.99 6.08
CA GLU A 421 -10.80 2.86 5.25
C GLU A 421 -9.62 3.20 4.33
N ASP A 422 -9.57 4.42 3.80
CA ASP A 422 -8.45 4.89 2.98
C ASP A 422 -7.16 4.92 3.81
N TYR A 423 -7.21 5.46 5.05
CA TYR A 423 -6.07 5.46 5.97
C TYR A 423 -5.57 4.04 6.25
N ILE A 424 -6.48 3.14 6.59
CA ILE A 424 -6.15 1.74 6.90
C ILE A 424 -5.52 1.05 5.69
N THR A 425 -6.09 1.26 4.50
CA THR A 425 -5.56 0.71 3.24
C THR A 425 -4.15 1.21 2.97
N ARG A 426 -3.88 2.51 3.18
CA ARG A 426 -2.53 3.07 3.03
C ARG A 426 -1.55 2.56 4.08
N VAL A 427 -1.99 2.41 5.32
CA VAL A 427 -1.16 1.83 6.40
C VAL A 427 -0.65 0.43 6.01
N TYR A 428 -1.53 -0.41 5.47
CA TYR A 428 -1.15 -1.76 5.00
C TYR A 428 -0.37 -1.77 3.68
N ALA A 429 -0.45 -0.70 2.90
CA ALA A 429 0.30 -0.57 1.64
C ALA A 429 1.75 -0.12 1.83
N MET A 430 2.17 0.23 3.05
CA MET A 430 3.57 0.55 3.35
C MET A 430 4.46 -0.68 3.14
N GLY A 431 5.54 -0.55 2.38
CA GLY A 431 6.44 -1.66 2.07
C GLY A 431 7.12 -2.26 3.31
N ASN A 432 7.29 -3.57 3.32
CA ASN A 432 7.84 -4.32 4.47
C ASN A 432 9.24 -3.85 4.90
N LYS A 433 10.04 -3.32 3.99
CA LYS A 433 11.38 -2.78 4.28
C LYS A 433 11.39 -1.57 5.24
N TYR A 434 10.25 -0.91 5.42
CA TYR A 434 10.06 0.19 6.38
C TYR A 434 9.46 -0.28 7.70
N GLY A 435 9.27 -1.58 7.87
CA GLY A 435 8.53 -2.19 8.96
C GLY A 435 7.05 -2.37 8.59
N ALA A 436 6.46 -3.47 9.04
CA ALA A 436 5.10 -3.80 8.70
C ALA A 436 4.14 -3.56 9.85
N VAL A 437 2.92 -3.16 9.52
CA VAL A 437 1.82 -2.98 10.46
C VAL A 437 0.88 -4.17 10.38
N ALA A 438 0.68 -4.87 11.50
CA ALA A 438 -0.21 -6.03 11.57
C ALA A 438 -1.68 -5.62 11.61
N LYS A 439 -1.98 -4.62 12.43
CA LYS A 439 -3.33 -4.10 12.66
C LYS A 439 -3.31 -2.58 12.76
N GLY A 440 -4.28 -1.94 12.14
CA GLY A 440 -4.50 -0.52 12.21
C GLY A 440 -5.96 -0.18 12.51
N TYR A 441 -6.18 0.83 13.34
CA TYR A 441 -7.50 1.36 13.66
C TYR A 441 -7.41 2.87 13.85
N ILE A 442 -8.31 3.63 13.25
CA ILE A 442 -8.27 5.08 13.31
C ILE A 442 -9.54 5.64 13.95
N VAL A 443 -9.35 6.59 14.83
CA VAL A 443 -10.41 7.28 15.58
C VAL A 443 -10.12 8.77 15.61
N PRO A 444 -11.10 9.64 15.33
CA PRO A 444 -10.97 11.06 15.63
C PRO A 444 -10.69 11.30 17.13
N ASP A 445 -9.92 12.32 17.44
CA ASP A 445 -9.51 12.60 18.83
C ASP A 445 -10.70 12.87 19.76
N GLU A 446 -11.76 13.47 19.24
CA GLU A 446 -13.00 13.75 19.96
C GLU A 446 -13.72 12.50 20.47
N GLN A 447 -13.58 11.36 19.82
CA GLN A 447 -14.26 10.11 20.20
C GLN A 447 -13.61 9.45 21.43
N LEU A 448 -12.40 9.86 21.79
CA LEU A 448 -11.67 9.40 22.96
C LEU A 448 -11.71 10.41 24.10
N ASN A 449 -12.44 11.50 23.94
CA ASN A 449 -12.75 12.40 25.05
C ASN A 449 -13.55 11.62 26.07
N ILE A 450 -12.89 11.21 27.13
CA ILE A 450 -13.56 10.87 28.37
C ILE A 450 -14.30 12.15 28.78
N PRO A 451 -15.63 12.17 28.73
CA PRO A 451 -16.38 13.35 29.12
C PRO A 451 -15.92 13.69 30.53
N ASN A 452 -15.33 14.87 30.70
CA ASN A 452 -14.87 15.45 31.95
C ASN A 452 -15.11 14.51 33.13
N MET A 453 -14.10 13.76 33.58
CA MET A 453 -14.12 13.24 34.92
C MET A 453 -14.09 14.49 35.79
N GLN A 454 -15.24 15.10 35.98
CA GLN A 454 -15.45 15.98 37.12
C GLN A 454 -15.17 15.06 38.31
N VAL A 455 -14.01 15.22 38.90
CA VAL A 455 -13.75 14.73 40.22
C VAL A 455 -14.75 15.51 41.07
N GLU A 456 -16.00 15.00 41.16
CA GLU A 456 -16.93 15.46 42.17
C GLU A 456 -16.30 15.07 43.52
N THR A 457 -15.69 16.03 44.14
CA THR A 457 -15.21 15.97 45.53
C THR A 457 -16.41 15.99 46.50
N SER A 458 -17.55 15.43 46.13
CA SER A 458 -18.70 15.27 47.02
C SER A 458 -18.50 14.03 47.86
N PRO A 459 -18.52 14.17 49.19
CA PRO A 459 -18.43 13.02 50.11
C PRO A 459 -19.72 12.19 49.93
N GLY A 460 -19.62 11.06 49.23
CA GLY A 460 -20.74 10.15 49.06
C GLY A 460 -20.83 9.44 47.69
N SER A 461 -20.15 9.88 46.64
CA SER A 461 -20.02 9.13 45.40
C SER A 461 -18.89 8.12 45.54
N GLY A 462 -19.21 6.85 45.46
CA GLY A 462 -18.34 5.72 45.83
C GLY A 462 -17.11 5.48 44.92
N ILE A 463 -16.45 6.52 44.49
CA ILE A 463 -15.12 6.43 43.89
C ILE A 463 -14.11 6.81 44.97
N PHE A 464 -13.57 5.81 45.64
CA PHE A 464 -12.42 5.97 46.53
C PHE A 464 -11.20 6.34 45.71
N VAL A 465 -10.96 7.63 45.55
CA VAL A 465 -9.66 8.16 45.11
C VAL A 465 -8.84 8.35 46.38
N ASP A 466 -7.87 7.48 46.65
CA ASP A 466 -6.90 7.62 47.75
C ASP A 466 -6.19 8.98 47.59
N GLU A 467 -6.02 9.72 48.68
CA GLU A 467 -5.34 11.04 48.68
C GLU A 467 -3.96 11.00 48.01
N ARG A 468 -3.28 9.85 48.04
CA ARG A 468 -2.00 9.64 47.35
C ARG A 468 -2.15 9.60 45.82
N ASN A 469 -3.27 9.14 45.33
CA ASN A 469 -3.57 9.16 43.88
C ASN A 469 -3.97 10.55 43.41
N ILE A 470 -4.53 11.39 44.29
CA ILE A 470 -4.85 12.80 43.94
C ILE A 470 -3.56 13.61 43.77
N GLU A 471 -2.52 13.33 44.54
CA GLU A 471 -1.21 13.99 44.38
C GLU A 471 -0.46 13.52 43.14
N GLN A 472 -0.58 12.24 42.73
CA GLN A 472 -0.06 11.73 41.46
C GLN A 472 -0.87 12.25 40.28
N LEU A 473 -2.19 12.40 40.39
CA LEU A 473 -3.04 13.02 39.38
C LEU A 473 -2.83 14.55 39.28
N ARG A 474 -2.37 15.20 40.34
CA ARG A 474 -1.93 16.60 40.32
C ARG A 474 -0.52 16.79 39.80
N SER A 475 0.29 15.73 39.77
CA SER A 475 1.63 15.81 39.21
C SER A 475 1.62 15.73 37.71
N LYS A 476 2.20 16.72 37.06
CA LYS A 476 2.67 16.83 35.69
C LYS A 476 1.75 16.36 34.55
N ASP A 477 1.14 15.17 34.60
CA ASP A 477 0.39 14.60 33.51
C ASP A 477 -1.06 15.10 33.45
N PHE A 478 -1.66 15.43 34.56
CA PHE A 478 -3.03 15.94 34.62
C PHE A 478 -3.10 17.42 34.30
N VAL A 479 -2.08 18.19 34.65
CA VAL A 479 -1.99 19.61 34.28
C VAL A 479 -1.65 19.81 32.81
N THR A 480 -0.84 18.90 32.23
CA THR A 480 -0.55 18.91 30.81
C THR A 480 -1.71 18.39 29.97
N SER A 481 -2.56 17.51 30.47
CA SER A 481 -3.74 17.05 29.73
C SER A 481 -4.86 18.11 29.69
N LYS A 482 -4.98 18.96 30.72
CA LYS A 482 -5.94 20.08 30.72
C LYS A 482 -5.59 21.22 29.76
N THR A 483 -4.33 21.32 29.33
CA THR A 483 -3.88 22.33 28.35
C THR A 483 -3.84 21.82 26.93
N LYS A 484 -4.01 20.52 26.69
CA LYS A 484 -4.27 20.00 25.35
C LYS A 484 -5.75 20.16 25.04
N LEU A 485 -6.08 21.29 24.44
CA LEU A 485 -7.35 21.43 23.72
C LEU A 485 -7.44 20.28 22.73
N ASP A 486 -8.51 19.49 22.86
CA ASP A 486 -8.80 18.46 21.89
C ASP A 486 -8.82 19.11 20.51
N ASN A 487 -8.01 18.60 19.62
CA ASN A 487 -7.97 19.11 18.26
C ASN A 487 -8.90 18.26 17.41
N PRO A 488 -10.07 18.77 16.98
CA PRO A 488 -11.02 18.01 16.18
C PRO A 488 -10.44 17.56 14.83
N MET A 489 -9.33 18.16 14.42
CA MET A 489 -8.58 17.78 13.22
C MET A 489 -7.52 16.71 13.51
N ALA A 490 -7.35 16.27 14.77
CA ALA A 490 -6.41 15.22 15.12
C ALA A 490 -7.04 13.84 14.98
N LEU A 491 -6.32 12.96 14.29
CA LEU A 491 -6.67 11.56 14.13
C LEU A 491 -5.70 10.71 14.94
N ASN A 492 -6.23 9.83 15.78
CA ASN A 492 -5.45 8.85 16.49
C ASN A 492 -5.44 7.54 15.70
N LEU A 493 -4.29 7.19 15.15
CA LEU A 493 -4.05 5.92 14.47
C LEU A 493 -3.44 4.94 15.46
N TYR A 494 -4.23 3.93 15.85
CA TYR A 494 -3.79 2.84 16.72
C TYR A 494 -3.24 1.71 15.88
N THR A 495 -2.02 1.27 16.20
CA THR A 495 -1.30 0.30 15.38
C THR A 495 -0.68 -0.80 16.26
N LEU A 496 -0.54 -1.98 15.68
CA LEU A 496 0.17 -3.12 16.26
C LEU A 496 1.03 -3.77 15.16
N GLY A 497 2.15 -4.35 15.58
CA GLY A 497 3.04 -5.15 14.75
C GLY A 497 2.92 -6.64 15.05
N TYR A 498 3.70 -7.46 14.35
CA TYR A 498 3.95 -8.85 14.68
C TYR A 498 5.34 -9.01 15.29
N ASP A 499 5.47 -9.93 16.23
CA ASP A 499 6.77 -10.44 16.65
C ASP A 499 7.26 -11.55 15.69
N LYS A 500 8.45 -12.13 15.98
CA LYS A 500 9.04 -13.22 15.20
C LYS A 500 8.16 -14.47 15.07
N ASP A 501 7.24 -14.68 16.01
CA ASP A 501 6.32 -15.81 16.08
C ASP A 501 4.93 -15.48 15.50
N LYS A 502 4.80 -14.36 14.78
CA LYS A 502 3.55 -13.80 14.23
C LYS A 502 2.47 -13.49 15.28
N LYS A 503 2.87 -13.24 16.52
CA LYS A 503 2.00 -12.78 17.59
C LYS A 503 1.98 -11.25 17.61
N LEU A 504 0.91 -10.69 18.18
CA LEU A 504 0.77 -9.24 18.24
C LEU A 504 1.77 -8.62 19.23
N THR A 505 2.38 -7.53 18.82
CA THR A 505 3.30 -6.73 19.63
C THR A 505 3.13 -5.24 19.34
N GLN A 506 3.66 -4.41 20.22
CA GLN A 506 3.66 -2.97 20.01
C GLN A 506 4.67 -2.60 18.91
N LEU A 507 4.32 -1.63 18.07
CA LEU A 507 5.24 -1.09 17.08
C LEU A 507 6.37 -0.29 17.72
N ASN A 508 7.58 -0.48 17.22
CA ASN A 508 8.74 0.31 17.59
C ASN A 508 8.68 1.74 17.01
N THR A 509 9.53 2.61 17.52
CA THR A 509 9.57 4.03 17.13
C THR A 509 9.95 4.22 15.67
N ALA A 510 10.83 3.38 15.12
CA ALA A 510 11.28 3.47 13.74
C ALA A 510 10.14 3.21 12.75
N VAL A 511 9.32 2.15 12.98
CA VAL A 511 8.12 1.89 12.14
C VAL A 511 7.13 3.03 12.21
N LYS A 512 6.89 3.58 13.43
CA LYS A 512 5.97 4.73 13.58
C LYS A 512 6.45 5.97 12.83
N GLN A 513 7.76 6.23 12.85
CA GLN A 513 8.34 7.35 12.12
C GLN A 513 8.22 7.16 10.60
N ASN A 514 8.53 5.96 10.09
CA ASN A 514 8.34 5.62 8.68
C ASN A 514 6.88 5.77 8.27
N LEU A 515 5.96 5.25 9.08
CA LEU A 515 4.52 5.34 8.81
C LEU A 515 4.04 6.80 8.81
N LYS A 516 4.52 7.62 9.76
CA LYS A 516 4.19 9.06 9.80
C LYS A 516 4.69 9.78 8.53
N THR A 517 5.93 9.52 8.13
CA THR A 517 6.51 10.07 6.90
C THR A 517 5.75 9.61 5.67
N TYR A 518 5.41 8.32 5.58
CA TYR A 518 4.66 7.77 4.46
C TYR A 518 3.26 8.38 4.32
N LEU A 519 2.51 8.45 5.42
CA LEU A 519 1.17 9.02 5.43
C LEU A 519 1.14 10.52 5.18
N SER A 520 2.24 11.24 5.44
CA SER A 520 2.31 12.69 5.25
C SER A 520 2.03 13.14 3.81
N GLN A 521 2.33 12.28 2.83
CA GLN A 521 2.07 12.55 1.41
C GLN A 521 0.59 12.42 1.03
N TYR A 522 -0.17 11.62 1.76
CA TYR A 522 -1.55 11.27 1.40
C TYR A 522 -2.59 11.97 2.26
N ARG A 523 -2.21 12.42 3.45
CA ARG A 523 -3.14 13.09 4.39
C ARG A 523 -3.63 14.44 3.85
N ILE A 524 -4.79 14.86 4.29
CA ILE A 524 -5.27 16.23 4.08
C ILE A 524 -4.43 17.19 4.95
N VAL A 525 -4.19 18.41 4.47
CA VAL A 525 -3.35 19.42 5.14
C VAL A 525 -3.82 19.71 6.58
N THR A 526 -5.13 19.65 6.80
CA THR A 526 -5.75 19.91 8.11
C THR A 526 -5.60 18.75 9.09
N ASP A 527 -5.33 17.51 8.62
CA ASP A 527 -5.31 16.34 9.47
C ASP A 527 -3.97 16.19 10.19
N ALA A 528 -4.01 16.16 11.50
CA ALA A 528 -2.87 15.80 12.34
C ALA A 528 -2.98 14.31 12.73
N ILE A 529 -1.98 13.50 12.40
CA ILE A 529 -1.99 12.06 12.68
C ILE A 529 -1.09 11.77 13.88
N ASN A 530 -1.69 11.22 14.93
CA ASN A 530 -0.99 10.70 16.11
C ASN A 530 -0.94 9.17 16.01
N ILE A 531 0.25 8.59 15.97
CA ILE A 531 0.42 7.13 15.90
C ILE A 531 0.62 6.59 17.30
N LYS A 532 -0.34 5.78 17.76
CA LYS A 532 -0.38 5.18 19.09
C LYS A 532 -0.36 3.65 18.98
N ASN A 533 0.01 2.95 20.06
CA ASN A 533 -0.14 1.49 20.13
C ASN A 533 -1.55 1.16 20.63
N ALA A 534 -2.19 0.17 20.04
CA ALA A 534 -3.41 -0.41 20.59
C ALA A 534 -3.08 -1.34 21.77
N TRP A 535 -4.08 -1.59 22.63
CA TRP A 535 -3.94 -2.48 23.77
C TRP A 535 -4.18 -3.93 23.37
N ILE A 536 -3.29 -4.83 23.76
CA ILE A 536 -3.44 -6.27 23.51
C ILE A 536 -3.98 -6.90 24.80
N ILE A 537 -5.14 -7.52 24.71
CA ILE A 537 -5.79 -8.24 25.81
C ILE A 537 -5.65 -9.74 25.50
N ASN A 538 -4.76 -10.41 26.20
CA ASN A 538 -4.59 -11.85 26.04
C ASN A 538 -5.70 -12.60 26.78
N ILE A 539 -6.30 -13.59 26.10
CA ILE A 539 -7.43 -14.36 26.63
C ILE A 539 -7.11 -15.85 26.73
N GLY A 540 -7.73 -16.51 27.71
CA GLY A 540 -7.80 -17.96 27.82
C GLY A 540 -9.26 -18.43 27.72
N ILE A 541 -9.49 -19.60 27.15
CA ILE A 541 -10.83 -20.15 26.90
C ILE A 541 -10.95 -21.51 27.54
N LYS A 542 -11.97 -21.67 28.38
CA LYS A 542 -12.33 -22.98 28.96
C LYS A 542 -13.72 -23.39 28.49
N PHE A 543 -13.84 -24.62 28.03
CA PHE A 543 -15.11 -25.18 27.61
C PHE A 543 -15.28 -26.61 28.07
N SER A 544 -16.53 -26.97 28.33
CA SER A 544 -16.91 -28.34 28.71
C SER A 544 -17.96 -28.86 27.73
N PHE A 545 -17.86 -30.12 27.39
CA PHE A 545 -18.76 -30.72 26.41
C PHE A 545 -19.17 -32.18 26.77
N ILE A 546 -20.29 -32.60 26.24
CA ILE A 546 -20.74 -34.00 26.27
C ILE A 546 -20.42 -34.61 24.92
N ALA A 547 -19.64 -35.70 24.92
CA ALA A 547 -19.28 -36.41 23.69
C ALA A 547 -20.45 -37.31 23.23
N ARG A 548 -20.63 -37.41 21.92
CA ARG A 548 -21.54 -38.42 21.32
C ARG A 548 -20.94 -39.82 21.45
N ARG A 549 -21.81 -40.85 21.57
CA ARG A 549 -21.34 -42.24 21.62
C ARG A 549 -20.55 -42.62 20.38
N GLY A 550 -19.46 -43.36 20.60
CA GLY A 550 -18.62 -43.87 19.51
C GLY A 550 -17.48 -42.91 19.05
N PHE A 551 -17.38 -41.74 19.63
CA PHE A 551 -16.27 -40.81 19.33
C PHE A 551 -15.22 -40.75 20.43
N ASN A 552 -13.96 -40.59 20.04
CA ASN A 552 -12.85 -40.44 20.96
C ASN A 552 -12.84 -39.01 21.58
N LYS A 553 -12.94 -38.95 22.91
CA LYS A 553 -13.01 -37.66 23.63
C LYS A 553 -11.79 -36.76 23.39
N ASN A 554 -10.60 -37.36 23.32
CA ASN A 554 -9.36 -36.59 23.08
C ASN A 554 -9.30 -36.01 21.66
N GLU A 555 -9.78 -36.79 20.69
CA GLU A 555 -9.84 -36.34 19.29
C GLU A 555 -10.84 -35.19 19.12
N ILE A 556 -12.02 -35.30 19.74
CA ILE A 556 -13.01 -34.20 19.75
C ILE A 556 -12.40 -32.92 20.38
N THR A 557 -11.69 -33.09 21.51
CA THR A 557 -11.04 -31.94 22.16
C THR A 557 -10.02 -31.27 21.23
N LEU A 558 -9.19 -32.03 20.53
CA LEU A 558 -8.23 -31.48 19.59
C LEU A 558 -8.90 -30.74 18.43
N ARG A 559 -9.94 -31.34 17.82
CA ARG A 559 -10.70 -30.71 16.72
C ARG A 559 -11.38 -29.41 17.20
N ALA A 560 -11.92 -29.40 18.43
CA ALA A 560 -12.51 -28.20 19.02
C ALA A 560 -11.47 -27.10 19.25
N ILE A 561 -10.29 -27.46 19.78
CA ILE A 561 -9.17 -26.54 19.93
C ILE A 561 -8.75 -25.95 18.57
N GLU A 562 -8.67 -26.76 17.52
CA GLU A 562 -8.35 -26.26 16.17
C GLU A 562 -9.42 -25.31 15.62
N SER A 563 -10.68 -25.60 15.85
CA SER A 563 -11.78 -24.69 15.46
C SER A 563 -11.73 -23.36 16.18
N ILE A 564 -11.40 -23.36 17.47
CA ILE A 564 -11.21 -22.13 18.25
C ILE A 564 -9.98 -21.35 17.75
N LYS A 565 -8.86 -22.03 17.45
CA LYS A 565 -7.67 -21.40 16.86
C LYS A 565 -7.99 -20.70 15.54
N GLU A 566 -8.76 -21.36 14.67
CA GLU A 566 -9.14 -20.80 13.39
C GLU A 566 -10.09 -19.60 13.55
N TYR A 567 -10.98 -19.61 14.55
CA TYR A 567 -11.84 -18.48 14.88
C TYR A 567 -11.05 -17.25 15.33
N PHE A 568 -10.05 -17.45 16.22
CA PHE A 568 -9.21 -16.38 16.74
C PHE A 568 -7.93 -16.15 15.97
N ARG A 569 -7.85 -16.60 14.70
CA ARG A 569 -6.68 -16.28 13.87
C ARG A 569 -6.47 -14.78 13.83
N VAL A 570 -5.23 -14.36 14.10
CA VAL A 570 -4.84 -12.95 14.15
C VAL A 570 -5.20 -12.22 12.85
N ASP A 571 -5.13 -12.89 11.71
CA ASP A 571 -5.48 -12.30 10.41
C ASP A 571 -6.96 -11.88 10.32
N LYS A 572 -7.85 -12.65 10.91
CA LYS A 572 -9.30 -12.43 10.89
C LYS A 572 -9.78 -11.46 11.95
N TRP A 573 -9.04 -11.33 13.05
CA TRP A 573 -9.44 -10.54 14.22
C TRP A 573 -9.03 -9.08 14.09
N GLN A 574 -9.92 -8.13 14.42
CA GLN A 574 -9.67 -6.70 14.28
C GLN A 574 -9.62 -5.97 15.63
N ILE A 575 -9.00 -4.77 15.64
CA ILE A 575 -9.04 -3.88 16.80
C ILE A 575 -10.49 -3.44 17.05
N ASN A 576 -10.91 -3.40 18.31
CA ASN A 576 -12.28 -3.10 18.77
C ASN A 576 -13.37 -4.08 18.31
N GLN A 577 -12.98 -5.29 17.94
CA GLN A 577 -13.94 -6.34 17.64
C GLN A 577 -14.43 -7.02 18.94
N PRO A 578 -15.75 -7.05 19.23
CA PRO A 578 -16.28 -7.75 20.39
C PRO A 578 -16.27 -9.27 20.18
N ILE A 579 -16.21 -10.04 21.27
CA ILE A 579 -16.33 -11.49 21.24
C ILE A 579 -17.81 -11.85 21.47
N ILE A 580 -18.43 -12.46 20.47
CA ILE A 580 -19.80 -12.98 20.57
C ILE A 580 -19.72 -14.43 21.04
N VAL A 581 -20.01 -14.67 22.35
CA VAL A 581 -19.87 -15.99 22.96
C VAL A 581 -20.80 -17.03 22.33
N ALA A 582 -21.97 -16.63 21.87
CA ALA A 582 -22.92 -17.50 21.18
C ALA A 582 -22.38 -18.00 19.83
N GLU A 583 -21.71 -17.14 19.05
CA GLU A 583 -21.07 -17.49 17.79
C GLU A 583 -19.92 -18.48 18.01
N LEU A 584 -19.08 -18.22 19.00
CA LEU A 584 -17.99 -19.12 19.38
C LEU A 584 -18.53 -20.48 19.86
N ALA A 585 -19.60 -20.49 20.64
CA ALA A 585 -20.27 -21.72 21.09
C ALA A 585 -20.84 -22.50 19.89
N GLN A 586 -21.38 -21.82 18.88
CA GLN A 586 -21.86 -22.44 17.66
C GLN A 586 -20.71 -23.11 16.89
N VAL A 587 -19.57 -22.40 16.71
CA VAL A 587 -18.37 -22.93 16.04
C VAL A 587 -17.91 -24.24 16.71
N ILE A 588 -17.87 -24.26 18.05
CA ILE A 588 -17.48 -25.45 18.78
C ILE A 588 -18.53 -26.57 18.64
N SER A 589 -19.81 -26.25 18.72
CA SER A 589 -20.91 -27.24 18.61
C SER A 589 -20.99 -27.90 17.23
N GLN A 590 -20.48 -27.27 16.18
CA GLN A 590 -20.40 -27.84 14.84
C GLN A 590 -19.31 -28.90 14.68
N VAL A 591 -18.39 -29.02 15.65
CA VAL A 591 -17.36 -30.05 15.62
C VAL A 591 -17.98 -31.43 15.75
N GLU A 592 -17.67 -32.30 14.81
CA GLU A 592 -18.16 -33.67 14.79
C GLU A 592 -17.81 -34.42 16.07
N GLY A 593 -18.82 -35.05 16.69
CA GLY A 593 -18.66 -35.77 17.95
C GLY A 593 -19.06 -34.98 19.19
N ILE A 594 -19.30 -33.68 19.13
CA ILE A 594 -19.85 -32.87 20.22
C ILE A 594 -21.40 -33.07 20.25
N GLY A 595 -21.91 -33.47 21.38
CA GLY A 595 -23.35 -33.62 21.63
C GLY A 595 -23.99 -32.30 22.12
N ALA A 596 -23.39 -31.72 23.14
CA ALA A 596 -23.82 -30.44 23.71
C ALA A 596 -22.64 -29.78 24.47
N LEU A 597 -22.65 -28.45 24.55
CA LEU A 597 -21.76 -27.69 25.45
C LEU A 597 -22.43 -27.61 26.82
N VAL A 598 -21.60 -27.74 27.85
CA VAL A 598 -22.04 -27.64 29.25
C VAL A 598 -21.36 -26.42 29.88
N PRO A 599 -22.10 -25.47 30.44
CA PRO A 599 -21.50 -24.33 31.09
C PRO A 599 -20.50 -24.77 32.17
N PRO A 600 -19.26 -24.21 32.18
CA PRO A 600 -18.29 -24.48 33.24
C PRO A 600 -18.87 -24.11 34.60
N ALA A 601 -18.63 -24.97 35.64
CA ALA A 601 -19.17 -24.77 36.99
C ALA A 601 -18.36 -23.72 37.79
N GLU A 602 -17.16 -23.38 37.36
CA GLU A 602 -16.24 -22.49 38.08
C GLU A 602 -16.35 -21.07 37.51
N ASP A 603 -16.47 -20.07 38.41
CA ASP A 603 -16.39 -18.62 38.15
C ASP A 603 -17.15 -18.10 36.88
N ASN A 604 -18.34 -18.67 36.63
CA ASN A 604 -19.16 -18.31 35.48
C ASN A 604 -20.41 -17.52 35.92
N PRO A 605 -20.28 -16.24 36.29
CA PRO A 605 -21.37 -15.44 36.84
C PRO A 605 -22.52 -15.21 35.83
N HIS A 606 -22.23 -15.31 34.56
CA HIS A 606 -23.19 -15.07 33.47
C HIS A 606 -23.83 -16.36 32.93
N GLY A 607 -23.47 -17.54 33.44
CA GLY A 607 -23.98 -18.82 32.97
C GLY A 607 -23.71 -19.15 31.50
N LEU A 608 -22.61 -18.58 30.95
CA LEU A 608 -22.24 -18.71 29.54
C LEU A 608 -21.75 -20.15 29.23
N PRO A 609 -21.98 -20.64 27.99
CA PRO A 609 -21.51 -21.96 27.57
C PRO A 609 -19.99 -22.12 27.59
N LEU A 610 -19.26 -21.03 27.64
CA LEU A 610 -17.81 -20.95 27.63
C LEU A 610 -17.36 -19.97 28.72
N LEU A 611 -16.22 -20.24 29.35
CA LEU A 611 -15.56 -19.32 30.25
C LEU A 611 -14.36 -18.70 29.54
N ILE A 612 -14.38 -17.38 29.39
CA ILE A 612 -13.26 -16.61 28.83
C ILE A 612 -12.59 -15.84 29.98
N THR A 613 -11.28 -15.96 30.13
CA THR A 613 -10.50 -15.34 31.18
C THR A 613 -9.40 -14.46 30.60
N ASN A 614 -9.00 -13.41 31.35
CA ASN A 614 -7.85 -12.60 30.94
C ASN A 614 -6.53 -13.24 31.41
N LYS A 615 -5.56 -13.34 30.52
CA LYS A 615 -4.19 -13.80 30.78
C LYS A 615 -3.24 -12.61 30.71
N PHE A 616 -2.67 -12.18 31.83
CA PHE A 616 -1.92 -10.92 31.88
C PHE A 616 -0.52 -11.03 32.48
N ASN A 617 -0.07 -12.20 32.96
CA ASN A 617 1.23 -12.32 33.61
C ASN A 617 2.39 -12.14 32.60
N LYS A 618 3.17 -11.07 32.76
CA LYS A 618 4.33 -10.80 31.88
C LYS A 618 5.42 -11.85 31.97
N ALA A 619 5.59 -12.52 33.13
CA ALA A 619 6.57 -13.58 33.27
C ALA A 619 6.27 -14.80 32.38
N ASP A 620 5.01 -15.04 32.08
CA ASP A 620 4.56 -16.10 31.18
C ASP A 620 4.51 -15.62 29.70
N GLY A 621 5.02 -14.42 29.42
CA GLY A 621 5.11 -13.86 28.09
C GLY A 621 3.85 -13.12 27.60
N TYR A 622 2.83 -12.90 28.43
CA TYR A 622 1.63 -12.13 28.05
C TYR A 622 1.86 -10.61 28.08
N SER A 623 0.92 -9.85 27.56
CA SER A 623 1.02 -8.39 27.39
C SER A 623 1.16 -7.60 28.70
N GLY A 624 0.69 -8.14 29.81
CA GLY A 624 0.62 -7.47 31.10
C GLY A 624 -0.62 -6.59 31.30
N ASN A 625 -1.50 -6.53 30.30
CA ASN A 625 -2.72 -5.73 30.35
C ASN A 625 -3.81 -6.48 31.12
N ILE A 626 -4.29 -5.87 32.19
CA ILE A 626 -5.39 -6.41 33.01
C ILE A 626 -6.71 -5.92 32.44
N TYR A 627 -7.64 -6.85 32.23
CA TYR A 627 -8.97 -6.56 31.71
C TYR A 627 -10.03 -7.40 32.42
N ASP A 628 -11.04 -6.75 32.97
CA ASP A 628 -12.16 -7.43 33.63
C ASP A 628 -13.19 -7.90 32.61
N ILE A 629 -13.04 -9.15 32.17
CA ILE A 629 -13.92 -9.77 31.19
C ILE A 629 -15.35 -9.91 31.74
N ASN A 630 -15.50 -10.18 33.04
CA ASN A 630 -16.85 -10.34 33.61
C ASN A 630 -17.62 -9.02 33.59
N TYR A 631 -16.98 -7.92 33.95
CA TYR A 631 -17.59 -6.59 33.87
C TYR A 631 -17.92 -6.17 32.44
N ALA A 632 -17.03 -6.53 31.50
CA ALA A 632 -17.19 -6.22 30.08
C ALA A 632 -18.21 -7.10 29.35
N THR A 633 -18.70 -8.16 30.00
CA THR A 633 -19.66 -9.08 29.42
C THR A 633 -21.09 -8.57 29.65
N LYS A 634 -21.81 -8.30 28.55
CA LYS A 634 -23.23 -7.93 28.56
C LYS A 634 -23.96 -8.74 27.50
N ASP A 635 -25.07 -9.37 27.91
CA ASP A 635 -25.93 -10.14 27.00
C ASP A 635 -25.19 -11.21 26.16
N GLY A 636 -24.18 -11.84 26.74
CA GLY A 636 -23.36 -12.86 26.04
C GLY A 636 -22.35 -12.30 25.04
N ILE A 637 -22.12 -10.98 25.05
CA ILE A 637 -21.12 -10.31 24.22
C ILE A 637 -20.05 -9.71 25.15
N ILE A 638 -18.79 -9.99 24.88
CA ILE A 638 -17.65 -9.39 25.56
C ILE A 638 -17.20 -8.20 24.74
N TYR A 639 -17.41 -7.01 25.26
CA TYR A 639 -17.02 -5.76 24.59
C TYR A 639 -15.55 -5.45 24.81
N PRO A 640 -14.85 -4.86 23.82
CA PRO A 640 -13.50 -4.34 24.01
C PRO A 640 -13.51 -3.11 24.91
N SER A 641 -12.32 -2.72 25.37
CA SER A 641 -12.13 -1.48 26.15
C SER A 641 -12.54 -0.24 25.35
N LEU A 642 -12.86 0.84 26.06
CA LEU A 642 -13.08 2.16 25.42
C LEU A 642 -11.82 2.66 24.71
N ASP A 643 -10.63 2.36 25.24
CA ASP A 643 -9.39 2.52 24.50
C ASP A 643 -9.25 1.39 23.48
N PRO A 644 -8.84 1.70 22.23
CA PRO A 644 -8.73 0.71 21.18
C PRO A 644 -7.89 -0.49 21.59
N SER A 645 -8.54 -1.64 21.67
CA SER A 645 -7.96 -2.89 22.15
C SER A 645 -8.29 -4.06 21.22
N ILE A 646 -7.48 -5.10 21.28
CA ILE A 646 -7.67 -6.33 20.52
C ILE A 646 -7.55 -7.53 21.45
N PHE A 647 -8.44 -8.49 21.29
CA PHE A 647 -8.36 -9.77 21.96
C PHE A 647 -7.44 -10.71 21.21
N GLU A 648 -6.46 -11.30 21.89
CA GLU A 648 -5.50 -12.22 21.33
C GLU A 648 -5.44 -13.52 22.11
N LEU A 649 -5.49 -14.64 21.40
CA LEU A 649 -5.20 -15.96 21.92
C LEU A 649 -3.72 -16.27 21.69
N LYS A 650 -2.86 -15.94 22.66
CA LYS A 650 -1.40 -15.91 22.44
C LYS A 650 -0.75 -17.29 22.37
N TYR A 651 -1.14 -18.19 23.27
CA TYR A 651 -0.62 -19.56 23.33
C TYR A 651 -1.77 -20.58 23.21
N PRO A 652 -2.31 -20.82 22.01
CA PRO A 652 -3.53 -21.60 21.83
C PRO A 652 -3.49 -23.00 22.44
N ASN A 653 -2.31 -23.61 22.53
CA ASN A 653 -2.15 -24.96 23.10
C ASN A 653 -2.26 -25.02 24.63
N THR A 654 -2.06 -23.89 25.31
CA THR A 654 -2.13 -23.76 26.79
C THR A 654 -3.30 -22.90 27.23
N ASP A 655 -3.73 -21.95 26.37
CA ASP A 655 -4.79 -21.00 26.71
C ASP A 655 -6.20 -21.56 26.43
N ILE A 656 -6.28 -22.67 25.66
CA ILE A 656 -7.55 -23.34 25.41
C ILE A 656 -7.59 -24.63 26.23
N GLU A 657 -8.53 -24.71 27.15
CA GLU A 657 -8.76 -25.87 27.99
C GLU A 657 -10.15 -26.49 27.68
N GLY A 658 -10.15 -27.68 27.07
CA GLY A 658 -11.36 -28.44 26.78
C GLY A 658 -11.53 -29.65 27.69
N ARG A 659 -12.73 -29.85 28.25
CA ARG A 659 -13.04 -30.99 29.14
C ARG A 659 -14.30 -31.71 28.71
N SER A 660 -14.23 -33.04 28.58
CA SER A 660 -15.44 -33.87 28.45
C SER A 660 -16.07 -34.16 29.80
N VAL A 661 -17.33 -33.81 29.98
CA VAL A 661 -18.05 -33.96 31.27
C VAL A 661 -18.80 -35.32 31.38
N GLY A 662 -19.07 -35.94 30.26
CA GLY A 662 -19.77 -37.23 30.23
C GLY A 662 -20.05 -37.70 28.80
N ASP A 663 -20.67 -38.87 28.68
CA ASP A 663 -21.17 -39.37 27.37
C ASP A 663 -22.66 -39.07 27.28
N SER A 664 -23.16 -38.73 26.11
CA SER A 664 -24.59 -38.62 25.88
C SER A 664 -25.29 -39.96 26.20
N VAL A 665 -26.19 -39.94 27.14
CA VAL A 665 -27.10 -41.09 27.35
C VAL A 665 -27.95 -41.16 26.09
N GLY A 666 -27.73 -42.20 25.26
CA GLY A 666 -28.56 -42.40 24.09
C GLY A 666 -29.99 -42.62 24.53
N VAL A 667 -30.88 -41.78 24.07
CA VAL A 667 -32.34 -42.09 24.15
C VAL A 667 -32.51 -43.32 23.26
N ALA A 668 -32.77 -44.45 23.89
CA ALA A 668 -33.19 -45.64 23.16
C ALA A 668 -34.58 -45.33 22.58
N TYR A 669 -34.69 -45.27 21.25
CA TYR A 669 -35.94 -45.32 20.54
C TYR A 669 -36.39 -46.77 20.48
#